data_207d85c34bf3d1e9a2b9d613a06834c7
#
_entry.id   207d85c34bf3d1e9a2b9d613a06834c7
#
_cell.length_a   1.000
_cell.length_b   1.000
_cell.length_c   1.000
_cell.angle_alpha   90.00
_cell.angle_beta   90.00
_cell.angle_gamma   90.00
#
_symmetry.space_group_name_H-M   'P 1'
#
loop_
_entity.id
_entity.type
_entity.pdbx_description
1 polymer ?
#
loop_
_entity_poly.entity_id
_entity_poly.type
_entity_poly.pdbx_seq_one_letter_code
_entity_poly.pdbx_strand_id
1 'polypeptide(L)'
;MTGVTQTIDTYYAGMSQQPDLKKFPGQVKDIVNAVPDAIEGLYKRPGAKRIGSTPLTNVQSNGSWFHYYRDETEGSYIGQIASDGKVRVWSCNDGTEKNVWYHTDNSAYSGGNSDHTAITGYLTPSSATATEDLQALTINDTTFLNNRTKTVATTGTTATREHPHFAYVDLLRTENGRQYALNVYSDETTTTINRATRLKISSDTLDETNGSGHCPGIGTQTFSVTSGSSENLIFRVSALGQQGQGAAVDDGGVDASNYKCSYNRQVVLLHGGEGWAVGDTVPTVTLDQAQTSYNYVIAIEDHEAVSVKANIKAVRPVPTPFDGETAVTVDTILGGITSELSGTAITAVVIGNGLYLHSANAFSVEVPEKDLMRVMQESINDVSELPTQCRDGYIVKVANSRDSTDDDYYLKFEGNDGLDGPGAWVECPAPGIVKSLDATTMPHVLQRQADGDFLVKKYTWEDRVVGDDVTNALPSFVGKTINKVLFFRNRLALISGENVILSRPGELATPAFFAKTALAVGATDPIDISCSSTFPSDLFDGMEVAAGLAVFSTNQQFLLSSDAEILNPDTAKLRSISTYNYNKDVPPISLGVTTGYIDNSGKYSRFNEMANVVREQEPVVMETSKIVSTLLPKDIDLVTNSRENQIILFGKTNSDTVYGYKYLVSGEKREQTAWFKWKLNNPIKYH
;
A
#
# COMPACT_ATOMS: atom_id res chain seq x y z
N MET A 1 -61.70 9.43 59.14
CA MET A 1 -60.70 9.05 58.07
C MET A 1 -59.34 9.27 58.69
N THR A 2 -58.63 8.20 58.95
CA THR A 2 -57.23 8.28 59.38
C THR A 2 -56.44 8.73 58.21
N GLY A 3 -55.79 9.89 58.29
CA GLY A 3 -54.93 10.40 57.26
C GLY A 3 -53.78 9.41 57.01
N VAL A 4 -53.54 9.01 55.76
CA VAL A 4 -52.39 8.22 55.39
C VAL A 4 -51.22 9.22 55.31
N THR A 5 -50.28 9.11 56.22
CA THR A 5 -49.06 9.90 56.23
C THR A 5 -47.99 9.12 55.45
N GLN A 6 -47.51 9.64 54.31
CA GLN A 6 -46.38 9.11 53.63
C GLN A 6 -45.15 9.96 53.99
N THR A 7 -44.16 9.38 54.58
CA THR A 7 -42.87 10.05 54.88
C THR A 7 -41.91 9.72 53.74
N ILE A 8 -41.34 10.75 53.13
CA ILE A 8 -40.24 10.63 52.15
C ILE A 8 -38.96 11.05 52.88
N ASP A 9 -38.15 10.13 53.24
CA ASP A 9 -36.96 10.37 54.05
C ASP A 9 -35.83 11.07 53.32
N THR A 10 -35.70 10.81 51.99
CA THR A 10 -34.62 11.40 51.19
C THR A 10 -35.08 11.65 49.74
N TYR A 11 -34.51 12.67 49.08
CA TYR A 11 -34.79 13.08 47.70
C TYR A 11 -33.63 12.73 46.77
N TYR A 12 -32.94 11.58 46.98
CA TYR A 12 -31.77 11.20 46.20
C TYR A 12 -32.07 10.48 44.87
N ALA A 13 -33.36 10.10 44.65
CA ALA A 13 -33.70 9.36 43.45
C ALA A 13 -33.91 10.25 42.19
N GLY A 14 -33.69 11.58 42.32
CA GLY A 14 -33.64 12.50 41.21
C GLY A 14 -35.01 12.86 40.59
N MET A 15 -34.95 13.43 39.39
CA MET A 15 -36.16 13.87 38.64
C MET A 15 -36.84 12.70 37.95
N SER A 16 -38.17 12.76 37.91
CA SER A 16 -38.99 11.87 37.08
C SER A 16 -40.18 12.63 36.47
N GLN A 17 -40.39 12.46 35.20
CA GLN A 17 -41.54 12.99 34.44
C GLN A 17 -42.74 12.02 34.40
N GLN A 18 -42.63 10.91 35.15
CA GLN A 18 -43.73 9.99 35.30
C GLN A 18 -44.95 10.64 36.05
N PRO A 19 -46.17 10.20 35.80
CA PRO A 19 -47.30 10.57 36.62
C PRO A 19 -47.04 10.33 38.11
N ASP A 20 -47.56 11.18 38.99
CA ASP A 20 -47.23 11.18 40.44
C ASP A 20 -47.53 9.82 41.10
N LEU A 21 -48.55 9.08 40.62
CA LEU A 21 -48.86 7.74 41.10
C LEU A 21 -47.86 6.66 40.73
N LYS A 22 -46.97 6.93 39.76
CA LYS A 22 -45.97 5.98 39.26
C LYS A 22 -44.54 6.35 39.69
N LYS A 23 -44.36 7.47 40.39
CA LYS A 23 -43.06 7.86 40.91
C LYS A 23 -42.62 6.95 42.06
N PHE A 24 -41.39 6.57 42.03
CA PHE A 24 -40.77 5.87 43.16
C PHE A 24 -40.51 6.85 44.36
N PRO A 25 -40.50 6.32 45.57
CA PRO A 25 -40.14 7.13 46.74
C PRO A 25 -38.78 7.82 46.53
N GLY A 26 -38.70 9.11 46.89
CA GLY A 26 -37.49 9.94 46.69
C GLY A 26 -37.35 10.57 45.30
N GLN A 27 -38.22 10.27 44.35
CA GLN A 27 -38.28 10.99 43.07
C GLN A 27 -39.09 12.27 43.19
N VAL A 28 -38.63 13.31 42.50
CA VAL A 28 -39.30 14.63 42.47
C VAL A 28 -39.60 15.04 41.02
N LYS A 29 -40.49 16.03 40.89
CA LYS A 29 -40.91 16.57 39.61
C LYS A 29 -39.82 17.38 38.93
N ASP A 30 -39.05 18.16 39.70
CA ASP A 30 -38.03 19.07 39.21
C ASP A 30 -36.93 19.29 40.28
N ILE A 31 -35.65 19.33 39.84
CA ILE A 31 -34.49 19.64 40.65
C ILE A 31 -33.68 20.68 39.91
N VAL A 32 -33.57 21.87 40.51
CA VAL A 32 -32.76 22.98 39.94
C VAL A 32 -31.69 23.40 40.92
N ASN A 33 -30.43 23.46 40.45
CA ASN A 33 -29.27 23.91 41.25
C ASN A 33 -29.05 23.09 42.55
N ALA A 34 -29.42 21.81 42.52
CA ALA A 34 -29.11 20.83 43.53
C ALA A 34 -28.57 19.55 42.92
N VAL A 35 -27.92 18.74 43.74
CA VAL A 35 -27.37 17.41 43.33
C VAL A 35 -27.98 16.34 44.25
N PRO A 36 -28.66 15.36 43.72
CA PRO A 36 -29.11 14.19 44.47
C PRO A 36 -27.94 13.22 44.67
N ASP A 37 -27.72 12.83 45.94
CA ASP A 37 -26.66 11.92 46.29
C ASP A 37 -27.15 10.83 47.26
N ALA A 38 -26.73 9.60 47.08
CA ALA A 38 -27.18 8.46 47.90
C ALA A 38 -26.68 8.54 49.34
N ILE A 39 -25.55 9.25 49.57
CA ILE A 39 -24.91 9.34 50.90
C ILE A 39 -25.33 10.62 51.59
N GLU A 40 -25.25 11.76 50.89
CA GLU A 40 -25.52 13.10 51.46
C GLU A 40 -26.99 13.56 51.30
N GLY A 41 -27.78 12.80 50.54
CA GLY A 41 -29.14 13.20 50.21
C GLY A 41 -29.19 14.27 49.10
N LEU A 42 -30.12 15.22 49.18
CA LEU A 42 -30.21 16.32 48.23
C LEU A 42 -29.46 17.55 48.77
N TYR A 43 -28.34 17.90 48.14
CA TYR A 43 -27.55 19.04 48.54
C TYR A 43 -27.47 20.13 47.47
N LYS A 44 -27.09 21.31 47.85
CA LYS A 44 -26.97 22.47 46.97
C LYS A 44 -25.83 22.28 45.97
N ARG A 45 -26.04 22.66 44.73
CA ARG A 45 -24.98 22.67 43.72
C ARG A 45 -23.72 23.39 44.27
N PRO A 46 -22.52 22.78 44.11
CA PRO A 46 -21.28 23.43 44.44
C PRO A 46 -21.12 24.78 43.72
N GLY A 47 -20.50 25.76 44.37
CA GLY A 47 -20.16 27.01 43.73
C GLY A 47 -19.09 26.84 42.66
N ALA A 48 -19.21 27.58 41.57
CA ALA A 48 -18.15 27.65 40.58
C ALA A 48 -17.06 28.64 41.04
N LYS A 49 -15.81 28.19 41.02
CA LYS A 49 -14.65 29.06 41.23
C LYS A 49 -14.17 29.58 39.88
N ARG A 50 -14.06 30.91 39.76
CA ARG A 50 -13.45 31.54 38.59
C ARG A 50 -11.94 31.32 38.60
N ILE A 51 -11.39 30.88 37.46
CA ILE A 51 -9.96 30.83 37.22
C ILE A 51 -9.54 32.11 36.50
N GLY A 52 -8.46 32.72 36.97
CA GLY A 52 -7.97 34.01 36.47
C GLY A 52 -8.77 35.24 36.92
N SER A 53 -8.17 36.40 36.88
CA SER A 53 -8.76 37.66 37.25
C SER A 53 -9.59 38.32 36.14
N THR A 54 -9.27 37.99 34.88
CA THR A 54 -9.91 38.54 33.67
C THR A 54 -10.53 37.40 32.84
N PRO A 55 -11.51 37.67 31.97
CA PRO A 55 -11.95 36.70 30.95
C PRO A 55 -10.78 36.28 30.08
N LEU A 56 -10.86 35.06 29.50
CA LEU A 56 -9.89 34.59 28.50
C LEU A 56 -9.80 35.62 27.36
N THR A 57 -8.57 35.94 26.96
CA THR A 57 -8.30 36.89 25.88
C THR A 57 -8.49 36.25 24.51
N ASN A 58 -8.82 37.06 23.51
CA ASN A 58 -8.88 36.65 22.10
C ASN A 58 -9.82 35.47 21.74
N VAL A 59 -10.73 35.10 22.63
CA VAL A 59 -11.71 34.03 22.39
C VAL A 59 -12.62 34.38 21.21
N GLN A 60 -12.77 33.42 20.29
CA GLN A 60 -13.68 33.54 19.16
C GLN A 60 -15.04 32.89 19.46
N SER A 61 -16.12 33.47 18.92
CA SER A 61 -17.49 33.00 19.18
C SER A 61 -17.77 31.60 18.64
N ASN A 62 -17.15 31.23 17.51
CA ASN A 62 -17.40 30.02 16.75
C ASN A 62 -16.16 29.14 16.68
N GLY A 63 -15.39 29.00 17.75
CA GLY A 63 -14.21 28.17 17.82
C GLY A 63 -14.54 26.73 18.26
N SER A 64 -13.79 25.78 17.75
CA SER A 64 -13.80 24.41 18.27
C SER A 64 -12.90 24.33 19.49
N TRP A 65 -13.45 23.90 20.61
CA TRP A 65 -12.73 23.81 21.86
C TRP A 65 -12.14 22.43 22.07
N PHE A 66 -10.96 22.36 22.73
CA PHE A 66 -10.34 21.12 23.15
C PHE A 66 -9.60 21.30 24.48
N HIS A 67 -9.33 20.19 25.13
CA HIS A 67 -8.58 20.14 26.39
C HIS A 67 -7.23 19.50 26.13
N TYR A 68 -6.17 20.08 26.67
CA TYR A 68 -4.82 19.54 26.69
C TYR A 68 -4.43 19.29 28.15
N TYR A 69 -4.15 18.05 28.48
CA TYR A 69 -3.67 17.66 29.79
C TYR A 69 -2.52 16.70 29.62
N ARG A 70 -1.40 17.00 30.22
CA ARG A 70 -0.23 16.13 30.26
C ARG A 70 -0.13 15.44 31.61
N ASP A 71 0.13 16.22 32.67
CA ASP A 71 0.24 15.79 34.06
C ASP A 71 0.02 16.97 35.01
N GLU A 72 0.07 16.72 36.33
CA GLU A 72 -0.12 17.75 37.34
C GLU A 72 1.00 18.81 37.34
N THR A 73 2.22 18.45 36.93
CA THR A 73 3.40 19.30 36.95
C THR A 73 3.44 20.22 35.73
N GLU A 74 3.20 19.70 34.56
CA GLU A 74 3.24 20.43 33.29
C GLU A 74 1.96 21.19 32.99
N GLY A 75 0.89 20.87 33.69
CA GLY A 75 -0.35 21.60 33.71
C GLY A 75 -1.42 21.16 32.76
N SER A 76 -2.58 21.74 32.93
CA SER A 76 -3.77 21.57 32.12
C SER A 76 -4.04 22.85 31.34
N TYR A 77 -4.39 22.73 30.08
CA TYR A 77 -4.67 23.86 29.19
C TYR A 77 -6.01 23.64 28.48
N ILE A 78 -6.67 24.71 28.16
CA ILE A 78 -7.82 24.72 27.26
C ILE A 78 -7.42 25.39 25.95
N GLY A 79 -7.73 24.74 24.84
CA GLY A 79 -7.44 25.26 23.51
C GLY A 79 -8.69 25.55 22.70
N GLN A 80 -8.54 26.46 21.74
CA GLN A 80 -9.57 26.77 20.76
C GLN A 80 -8.96 26.87 19.37
N ILE A 81 -9.55 26.16 18.39
CA ILE A 81 -9.28 26.38 16.98
C ILE A 81 -10.36 27.34 16.47
N ALA A 82 -9.94 28.50 16.03
CA ALA A 82 -10.86 29.55 15.59
C ALA A 82 -11.29 29.34 14.13
N SER A 83 -12.33 30.03 13.69
CA SER A 83 -12.84 29.97 12.32
C SER A 83 -11.85 30.45 11.25
N ASP A 84 -10.81 31.18 11.64
CA ASP A 84 -9.70 31.57 10.78
C ASP A 84 -8.54 30.56 10.74
N GLY A 85 -8.72 29.41 11.40
CA GLY A 85 -7.73 28.35 11.50
C GLY A 85 -6.63 28.61 12.54
N LYS A 86 -6.69 29.69 13.29
CA LYS A 86 -5.74 29.99 14.37
C LYS A 86 -6.05 29.15 15.59
N VAL A 87 -5.01 28.64 16.21
CA VAL A 87 -5.08 27.93 17.50
C VAL A 87 -4.70 28.89 18.61
N ARG A 88 -5.48 28.90 19.69
CA ARG A 88 -5.21 29.62 20.91
C ARG A 88 -5.21 28.66 22.08
N VAL A 89 -4.35 28.92 23.05
CA VAL A 89 -4.20 28.01 24.20
C VAL A 89 -4.10 28.88 25.47
N TRP A 90 -4.85 28.53 26.52
CA TRP A 90 -4.83 29.17 27.82
C TRP A 90 -4.56 28.17 28.91
N SER A 91 -3.78 28.56 29.89
CA SER A 91 -3.53 27.79 31.10
C SER A 91 -4.80 27.69 31.96
N CYS A 92 -5.15 26.46 32.37
CA CYS A 92 -6.27 26.23 33.30
C CYS A 92 -5.94 26.65 34.74
N ASN A 93 -4.69 26.98 35.07
CA ASN A 93 -4.29 27.40 36.41
C ASN A 93 -4.61 28.86 36.69
N ASP A 94 -4.41 29.75 35.71
CA ASP A 94 -4.50 31.20 35.88
C ASP A 94 -5.23 31.94 34.74
N GLY A 95 -5.59 31.22 33.66
CA GLY A 95 -6.25 31.78 32.47
C GLY A 95 -5.32 32.55 31.53
N THR A 96 -4.00 32.48 31.72
CA THR A 96 -3.04 33.17 30.83
C THR A 96 -3.00 32.50 29.46
N GLU A 97 -3.05 33.34 28.41
CA GLU A 97 -2.86 32.88 27.03
C GLU A 97 -1.39 32.56 26.79
N LYS A 98 -1.13 31.44 26.13
CA LYS A 98 0.21 30.97 25.71
C LYS A 98 0.47 31.35 24.26
N ASN A 99 1.74 31.56 23.91
CA ASN A 99 2.10 31.80 22.54
C ASN A 99 1.91 30.52 21.73
N VAL A 100 1.41 30.67 20.51
CA VAL A 100 1.27 29.57 19.55
C VAL A 100 2.01 29.94 18.27
N TRP A 101 3.01 29.13 17.95
CA TRP A 101 3.89 29.31 16.80
C TRP A 101 3.46 28.34 15.66
N TYR A 102 3.84 28.65 14.43
CA TYR A 102 3.44 27.86 13.24
C TYR A 102 4.65 27.57 12.36
N HIS A 103 4.86 26.32 11.98
CA HIS A 103 5.88 25.89 11.04
C HIS A 103 5.31 24.93 10.00
N THR A 104 5.74 25.05 8.75
CA THR A 104 5.32 24.15 7.67
C THR A 104 6.14 22.87 7.61
N ASP A 105 7.34 22.89 8.12
CA ASP A 105 8.25 21.76 8.17
C ASP A 105 8.33 21.14 9.57
N ASN A 106 9.04 20.03 9.67
CA ASN A 106 9.32 19.36 10.94
C ASN A 106 10.65 19.78 11.56
N SER A 107 11.20 20.93 11.17
CA SER A 107 12.43 21.44 11.76
C SER A 107 12.26 21.72 13.24
N ALA A 108 13.36 21.75 13.95
CA ALA A 108 13.36 22.05 15.37
C ALA A 108 12.79 23.45 15.63
N TYR A 109 11.96 23.56 16.66
CA TYR A 109 11.38 24.83 17.10
C TYR A 109 12.49 25.82 17.48
N SER A 110 12.44 27.01 16.91
CA SER A 110 13.40 28.10 17.17
C SER A 110 12.75 29.41 17.64
N GLY A 111 11.47 29.36 17.98
CA GLY A 111 10.74 30.54 18.51
C GLY A 111 10.28 31.53 17.42
N GLY A 112 10.01 31.07 16.21
CA GLY A 112 9.59 31.94 15.11
C GLY A 112 8.33 31.46 14.40
N ASN A 113 7.62 32.38 13.74
CA ASN A 113 6.52 32.06 12.83
C ASN A 113 7.04 32.00 11.41
N SER A 114 6.99 30.80 10.80
CA SER A 114 7.11 30.64 9.36
C SER A 114 5.80 30.08 8.81
N ASP A 115 5.35 30.57 7.68
CA ASP A 115 4.22 30.05 6.90
C ASP A 115 2.91 29.80 7.66
N HIS A 116 2.56 30.70 8.53
CA HIS A 116 1.30 30.70 9.27
C HIS A 116 0.08 30.40 8.37
N THR A 117 0.02 30.96 7.16
CA THR A 117 -1.12 30.83 6.25
C THR A 117 -1.32 29.39 5.74
N ALA A 118 -0.25 28.66 5.44
CA ALA A 118 -0.34 27.29 4.95
C ALA A 118 -0.89 26.35 6.03
N ILE A 119 -0.48 26.51 7.28
CA ILE A 119 -0.98 25.73 8.41
C ILE A 119 -2.43 26.08 8.74
N THR A 120 -2.75 27.38 8.86
CA THR A 120 -4.12 27.83 9.18
C THR A 120 -5.10 27.49 8.07
N GLY A 121 -4.65 27.41 6.81
CA GLY A 121 -5.46 26.99 5.67
C GLY A 121 -6.02 25.57 5.81
N TYR A 122 -5.26 24.64 6.41
CA TYR A 122 -5.79 23.31 6.73
C TYR A 122 -6.83 23.37 7.85
N LEU A 123 -6.57 24.14 8.91
CA LEU A 123 -7.42 24.27 10.09
C LEU A 123 -8.64 25.18 9.89
N THR A 124 -8.74 25.90 8.77
CA THR A 124 -9.91 26.72 8.48
C THR A 124 -11.09 25.82 8.14
N PRO A 125 -12.19 25.85 8.92
CA PRO A 125 -13.37 25.03 8.65
C PRO A 125 -14.09 25.53 7.40
N SER A 126 -14.77 24.61 6.72
CA SER A 126 -15.61 24.93 5.57
C SER A 126 -17.04 25.30 5.94
N SER A 127 -17.50 24.94 7.15
CA SER A 127 -18.80 25.28 7.67
C SER A 127 -18.76 26.54 8.55
N ALA A 128 -19.91 27.10 8.86
CA ALA A 128 -20.03 28.24 9.78
C ALA A 128 -19.74 27.86 11.25
N THR A 129 -19.72 26.55 11.55
CA THR A 129 -19.50 26.00 12.88
C THR A 129 -18.20 25.19 12.92
N ALA A 130 -17.15 25.74 13.48
CA ALA A 130 -15.86 25.06 13.61
C ALA A 130 -15.92 23.77 14.44
N THR A 131 -16.88 23.64 15.33
CA THR A 131 -17.11 22.48 16.19
C THR A 131 -17.52 21.23 15.42
N GLU A 132 -18.19 21.38 14.28
CA GLU A 132 -18.61 20.25 13.44
C GLU A 132 -17.47 19.71 12.57
N ASP A 133 -16.59 20.62 12.12
CA ASP A 133 -15.56 20.31 11.15
C ASP A 133 -14.22 19.88 11.79
N LEU A 134 -13.92 20.44 12.96
CA LEU A 134 -12.60 20.31 13.58
C LEU A 134 -12.66 19.43 14.83
N GLN A 135 -11.67 18.60 15.00
CA GLN A 135 -11.50 17.80 16.21
C GLN A 135 -10.04 17.75 16.63
N ALA A 136 -9.83 17.53 17.92
CA ALA A 136 -8.52 17.39 18.52
C ALA A 136 -8.45 16.08 19.32
N LEU A 137 -7.28 15.43 19.27
CA LEU A 137 -6.94 14.27 20.09
C LEU A 137 -5.57 14.48 20.69
N THR A 138 -5.48 14.55 22.00
CA THR A 138 -4.21 14.70 22.72
C THR A 138 -3.68 13.33 23.15
N ILE A 139 -2.46 13.03 22.75
CA ILE A 139 -1.72 11.83 23.13
C ILE A 139 -0.34 12.29 23.61
N ASN A 140 -0.04 12.11 24.88
CA ASN A 140 1.16 12.65 25.51
C ASN A 140 1.28 14.16 25.25
N ASP A 141 2.39 14.61 24.65
CA ASP A 141 2.66 16.03 24.33
C ASP A 141 2.15 16.48 22.97
N THR A 142 1.52 15.58 22.21
CA THR A 142 1.07 15.85 20.85
C THR A 142 -0.45 15.85 20.77
N THR A 143 -1.03 16.94 20.32
CA THR A 143 -2.45 17.03 20.00
C THR A 143 -2.62 16.98 18.49
N PHE A 144 -3.24 15.92 17.98
CA PHE A 144 -3.63 15.83 16.58
C PHE A 144 -4.84 16.73 16.32
N LEU A 145 -4.73 17.58 15.32
CA LEU A 145 -5.77 18.52 14.89
C LEU A 145 -6.28 18.06 13.52
N ASN A 146 -7.49 17.54 13.49
CA ASN A 146 -8.10 16.98 12.28
C ASN A 146 -9.21 17.90 11.75
N ASN A 147 -9.21 18.10 10.43
CA ASN A 147 -10.30 18.77 9.72
C ASN A 147 -11.08 17.74 8.89
N ARG A 148 -12.32 17.47 9.31
CA ARG A 148 -13.24 16.50 8.70
C ARG A 148 -13.65 16.82 7.27
N THR A 149 -13.40 18.04 6.80
CA THR A 149 -13.80 18.49 5.46
C THR A 149 -12.66 18.42 4.43
N LYS A 150 -11.44 18.14 4.89
CA LYS A 150 -10.28 18.04 4.00
C LYS A 150 -10.14 16.63 3.46
N THR A 151 -10.14 16.53 2.14
CA THR A 151 -9.87 15.26 1.44
C THR A 151 -8.37 14.98 1.45
N VAL A 152 -7.99 13.80 1.89
CA VAL A 152 -6.60 13.37 1.90
C VAL A 152 -6.11 13.14 0.47
N ALA A 153 -4.95 13.68 0.17
CA ALA A 153 -4.26 13.50 -1.11
C ALA A 153 -2.90 12.84 -0.92
N THR A 154 -2.31 12.44 -2.02
CA THR A 154 -0.92 12.00 -2.10
C THR A 154 -0.07 13.09 -2.73
N THR A 155 1.23 13.09 -2.43
CA THR A 155 2.18 13.92 -3.19
C THR A 155 2.40 13.26 -4.55
N GLY A 156 2.83 14.02 -5.55
CA GLY A 156 3.23 13.45 -6.83
C GLY A 156 4.58 12.70 -6.79
N THR A 157 5.15 12.47 -5.59
CA THR A 157 6.44 11.78 -5.45
C THR A 157 6.27 10.30 -5.73
N THR A 158 6.99 9.82 -6.73
CA THR A 158 6.98 8.41 -7.12
C THR A 158 8.35 7.77 -6.89
N ALA A 159 8.36 6.46 -6.77
CA ALA A 159 9.61 5.70 -6.84
C ALA A 159 10.17 5.81 -8.26
N THR A 160 11.43 6.20 -8.42
CA THR A 160 12.04 6.43 -9.73
C THR A 160 13.23 5.50 -9.95
N ARG A 161 13.43 5.10 -11.20
CA ARG A 161 14.65 4.48 -11.69
C ARG A 161 15.59 5.56 -12.23
N GLU A 162 16.88 5.35 -12.14
CA GLU A 162 17.87 6.27 -12.69
C GLU A 162 17.78 6.33 -14.22
N HIS A 163 17.65 5.17 -14.86
CA HIS A 163 17.48 5.03 -16.31
C HIS A 163 16.18 4.32 -16.63
N PRO A 164 15.47 4.69 -17.72
CA PRO A 164 14.22 4.05 -18.08
C PRO A 164 14.39 2.59 -18.52
N HIS A 165 15.48 2.29 -19.24
CA HIS A 165 15.79 0.94 -19.75
C HIS A 165 17.23 0.57 -19.41
N PHE A 166 17.38 -0.60 -18.80
CA PHE A 166 18.68 -1.06 -18.34
C PHE A 166 18.74 -2.59 -18.24
N ALA A 167 19.95 -3.12 -18.23
CA ALA A 167 20.26 -4.51 -17.99
C ALA A 167 21.56 -4.64 -17.23
N TYR A 168 21.73 -5.70 -16.47
CA TYR A 168 23.01 -6.09 -15.88
C TYR A 168 23.39 -7.47 -16.41
N VAL A 169 24.60 -7.57 -16.98
CA VAL A 169 25.17 -8.81 -17.47
C VAL A 169 26.23 -9.26 -16.49
N ASP A 170 25.95 -10.30 -15.74
CA ASP A 170 26.84 -10.86 -14.74
C ASP A 170 27.77 -11.91 -15.39
N LEU A 171 29.07 -11.75 -15.24
CA LEU A 171 30.07 -12.70 -15.67
C LEU A 171 30.28 -13.76 -14.59
N LEU A 172 29.70 -14.94 -14.80
CA LEU A 172 29.67 -16.00 -13.81
C LEU A 172 31.05 -16.68 -13.62
N ARG A 173 31.81 -16.82 -14.70
CA ARG A 173 33.14 -17.42 -14.66
C ARG A 173 33.98 -17.05 -15.88
N THR A 174 35.28 -17.08 -15.70
CA THR A 174 36.30 -16.90 -16.76
C THR A 174 36.95 -18.24 -17.07
N GLU A 175 36.93 -18.65 -18.32
CA GLU A 175 37.51 -19.94 -18.78
C GLU A 175 38.37 -19.72 -20.03
N ASN A 176 39.43 -20.50 -20.16
CA ASN A 176 40.25 -20.54 -21.36
C ASN A 176 39.53 -21.30 -22.47
N GLY A 177 39.76 -20.93 -23.72
CA GLY A 177 39.16 -21.61 -24.88
C GLY A 177 37.67 -21.37 -25.05
N ARG A 178 37.10 -20.33 -24.47
CA ARG A 178 35.70 -19.97 -24.61
C ARG A 178 35.53 -18.68 -25.39
N GLN A 179 34.27 -18.39 -25.77
CA GLN A 179 33.90 -17.18 -26.47
C GLN A 179 32.78 -16.48 -25.68
N TYR A 180 32.99 -15.21 -25.38
CA TYR A 180 32.03 -14.38 -24.63
C TYR A 180 31.36 -13.40 -25.59
N ALA A 181 30.05 -13.53 -25.74
CA ALA A 181 29.26 -12.74 -26.68
C ALA A 181 27.89 -12.37 -26.08
N LEU A 182 27.33 -11.27 -26.53
CA LEU A 182 25.95 -10.90 -26.26
C LEU A 182 25.33 -10.25 -27.51
N ASN A 183 24.01 -10.31 -27.60
CA ASN A 183 23.23 -9.63 -28.62
C ASN A 183 22.30 -8.63 -27.95
N VAL A 184 22.19 -7.44 -28.54
CA VAL A 184 21.28 -6.39 -28.08
C VAL A 184 20.27 -6.10 -29.18
N TYR A 185 18.99 -6.20 -28.85
CA TYR A 185 17.88 -5.99 -29.75
C TYR A 185 17.07 -4.76 -29.34
N SER A 186 16.51 -4.03 -30.30
CA SER A 186 15.56 -2.97 -30.05
C SER A 186 14.18 -3.55 -29.72
N ASP A 187 13.56 -3.08 -28.65
CA ASP A 187 12.18 -3.43 -28.34
C ASP A 187 11.17 -2.45 -28.97
N GLU A 188 11.65 -1.33 -29.51
CA GLU A 188 10.81 -0.30 -30.16
C GLU A 188 10.69 -0.48 -31.67
N THR A 189 11.67 -1.13 -32.28
CA THR A 189 11.72 -1.30 -33.71
C THR A 189 11.74 -2.78 -34.08
N THR A 190 11.00 -3.12 -35.12
CA THR A 190 11.00 -4.46 -35.73
C THR A 190 11.51 -4.37 -37.15
N THR A 191 12.17 -5.43 -37.59
CA THR A 191 12.52 -5.61 -38.99
C THR A 191 11.80 -6.84 -39.53
N THR A 192 11.46 -6.82 -40.82
CA THR A 192 10.87 -7.97 -41.45
C THR A 192 11.96 -8.76 -42.13
N ILE A 193 12.08 -10.02 -41.78
CA ILE A 193 12.99 -10.96 -42.39
C ILE A 193 12.20 -12.06 -43.11
N ASN A 194 12.72 -12.53 -44.22
CA ASN A 194 12.16 -13.68 -44.94
C ASN A 194 12.81 -14.96 -44.43
N ARG A 195 11.99 -15.96 -44.11
CA ARG A 195 12.40 -17.30 -43.71
C ARG A 195 11.91 -18.30 -44.73
N ALA A 196 12.79 -19.16 -45.19
CA ALA A 196 12.38 -20.27 -46.07
C ALA A 196 11.41 -21.20 -45.32
N THR A 197 10.31 -21.52 -45.91
CA THR A 197 9.32 -22.49 -45.40
C THR A 197 9.31 -23.81 -46.18
N ARG A 198 9.80 -23.78 -47.46
CA ARG A 198 9.88 -24.93 -48.30
C ARG A 198 11.06 -24.84 -49.25
N LEU A 199 11.73 -25.98 -49.42
CA LEU A 199 12.88 -26.15 -50.33
C LEU A 199 12.55 -27.18 -51.40
N LYS A 200 13.19 -27.02 -52.55
CA LYS A 200 13.19 -28.03 -53.62
C LYS A 200 14.58 -28.27 -54.14
N ILE A 201 14.83 -29.48 -54.62
CA ILE A 201 16.02 -29.79 -55.39
C ILE A 201 15.80 -29.26 -56.80
N SER A 202 16.60 -28.31 -57.21
CA SER A 202 16.49 -27.65 -58.51
C SER A 202 17.24 -28.46 -59.60
N SER A 203 18.39 -28.96 -59.25
CA SER A 203 19.18 -29.87 -60.09
C SER A 203 20.19 -30.64 -59.23
N ASP A 204 20.67 -31.74 -59.75
CA ASP A 204 21.76 -32.53 -59.18
C ASP A 204 22.63 -33.17 -60.25
N THR A 205 23.76 -33.70 -59.85
CA THR A 205 24.70 -34.43 -60.74
C THR A 205 24.63 -35.94 -60.60
N LEU A 206 23.54 -36.45 -60.02
CA LEU A 206 23.32 -37.90 -59.96
C LEU A 206 23.12 -38.53 -61.35
N ASP A 207 23.97 -39.45 -61.68
CA ASP A 207 23.85 -40.21 -62.90
C ASP A 207 22.93 -41.40 -62.65
N GLU A 208 21.85 -41.48 -63.41
CA GLU A 208 20.88 -42.60 -63.37
C GLU A 208 21.33 -43.76 -64.17
N THR A 209 22.43 -43.65 -64.94
CA THR A 209 23.01 -44.74 -65.72
C THR A 209 24.30 -45.24 -65.08
N ASN A 210 24.28 -46.36 -64.39
CA ASN A 210 25.45 -46.99 -63.83
C ASN A 210 25.67 -48.37 -64.45
N GLY A 211 26.71 -48.48 -65.25
CA GLY A 211 27.06 -49.74 -65.93
C GLY A 211 27.58 -50.88 -65.04
N SER A 212 27.57 -50.76 -63.72
CA SER A 212 28.17 -51.76 -62.80
C SER A 212 27.15 -52.70 -62.15
N GLY A 213 25.90 -52.64 -62.50
CA GLY A 213 24.85 -53.54 -61.91
C GLY A 213 24.53 -53.31 -60.44
N HIS A 214 25.01 -52.24 -59.84
CA HIS A 214 24.77 -51.88 -58.44
C HIS A 214 24.48 -50.39 -58.28
N CYS A 215 23.36 -50.04 -57.62
CA CYS A 215 23.00 -48.65 -57.34
C CYS A 215 23.51 -48.30 -55.96
N PRO A 216 24.54 -47.46 -55.82
CA PRO A 216 25.00 -47.05 -54.51
C PRO A 216 23.95 -46.16 -53.83
N GLY A 217 23.63 -46.47 -52.59
CA GLY A 217 22.84 -45.54 -51.72
C GLY A 217 23.71 -44.36 -51.33
N ILE A 218 23.27 -43.16 -51.64
CA ILE A 218 24.08 -41.94 -51.41
C ILE A 218 23.99 -41.43 -50.00
N GLY A 219 23.01 -41.84 -49.24
CA GLY A 219 22.91 -41.48 -47.81
C GLY A 219 22.17 -40.16 -47.53
N THR A 220 22.42 -39.65 -46.35
CA THR A 220 21.72 -38.47 -45.82
C THR A 220 22.73 -37.53 -45.12
N GLN A 221 22.69 -36.24 -45.41
CA GLN A 221 23.58 -35.25 -44.80
C GLN A 221 22.83 -33.95 -44.49
N THR A 222 23.18 -33.34 -43.38
CA THR A 222 22.65 -32.02 -42.96
C THR A 222 23.63 -30.91 -43.31
N PHE A 223 23.09 -29.84 -43.83
CA PHE A 223 23.85 -28.66 -44.26
C PHE A 223 23.37 -27.42 -43.51
N SER A 224 24.30 -26.58 -43.14
CA SER A 224 24.05 -25.23 -42.66
C SER A 224 24.69 -24.25 -43.62
N VAL A 225 23.92 -23.33 -44.17
CA VAL A 225 24.37 -22.52 -45.31
C VAL A 225 24.07 -21.03 -45.03
N THR A 226 25.04 -20.20 -45.42
CA THR A 226 24.97 -18.75 -45.47
C THR A 226 25.34 -18.28 -46.87
N SER A 227 24.61 -17.34 -47.45
CA SER A 227 24.89 -16.81 -48.79
C SER A 227 24.56 -15.32 -48.86
N GLY A 228 25.58 -14.48 -49.04
CA GLY A 228 25.42 -13.02 -49.05
C GLY A 228 24.92 -12.47 -47.73
N SER A 229 23.73 -11.83 -47.72
CA SER A 229 23.03 -11.35 -46.55
C SER A 229 22.05 -12.38 -45.96
N SER A 230 21.91 -13.56 -46.53
CA SER A 230 20.99 -14.62 -46.08
C SER A 230 21.75 -15.65 -45.26
N GLU A 231 21.28 -15.91 -44.04
CA GLU A 231 22.02 -16.67 -43.03
C GLU A 231 21.24 -17.85 -42.45
N ASN A 232 21.97 -18.79 -41.87
CA ASN A 232 21.46 -19.85 -40.99
C ASN A 232 20.36 -20.77 -41.57
N LEU A 233 20.35 -20.99 -42.86
CA LEU A 233 19.48 -22.00 -43.49
C LEU A 233 20.01 -23.38 -43.17
N ILE A 234 19.22 -24.19 -42.48
CA ILE A 234 19.60 -25.57 -42.13
C ILE A 234 18.62 -26.54 -42.77
N PHE A 235 19.16 -27.45 -43.53
CA PHE A 235 18.36 -28.48 -44.24
C PHE A 235 19.13 -29.80 -44.35
N ARG A 236 18.38 -30.83 -44.61
CA ARG A 236 18.93 -32.18 -44.82
C ARG A 236 18.60 -32.66 -46.23
N VAL A 237 19.60 -33.11 -46.93
CA VAL A 237 19.44 -33.78 -48.22
C VAL A 237 19.64 -35.26 -48.07
N SER A 238 18.78 -36.06 -48.68
CA SER A 238 18.90 -37.49 -48.75
C SER A 238 18.70 -37.98 -50.19
N ALA A 239 19.46 -38.96 -50.57
CA ALA A 239 19.28 -39.65 -51.83
C ALA A 239 19.47 -41.18 -51.61
N LEU A 240 18.39 -41.93 -51.78
CA LEU A 240 18.37 -43.32 -51.57
C LEU A 240 18.21 -44.03 -52.96
N GLY A 241 19.20 -44.75 -53.35
CA GLY A 241 19.17 -45.45 -54.62
C GLY A 241 18.29 -46.73 -54.56
N GLN A 242 17.49 -46.91 -55.56
CA GLN A 242 16.76 -48.13 -55.80
C GLN A 242 17.24 -48.78 -57.08
N GLN A 243 17.40 -50.10 -57.05
CA GLN A 243 17.80 -50.90 -58.25
C GLN A 243 16.68 -50.90 -59.25
N GLY A 244 16.92 -50.39 -60.45
CA GLY A 244 16.03 -50.50 -61.58
C GLY A 244 16.28 -51.86 -62.34
N GLN A 245 15.29 -52.28 -63.06
CA GLN A 245 15.49 -53.41 -63.92
C GLN A 245 16.28 -53.04 -65.19
N GLY A 246 17.36 -53.72 -65.42
CA GLY A 246 18.05 -53.64 -66.72
C GLY A 246 17.27 -54.31 -67.81
N ALA A 247 17.48 -53.85 -69.05
CA ALA A 247 16.90 -54.55 -70.18
C ALA A 247 17.47 -55.98 -70.27
N ALA A 248 16.58 -57.01 -70.36
CA ALA A 248 17.02 -58.35 -70.58
C ALA A 248 17.58 -58.50 -72.01
N VAL A 249 18.73 -59.10 -72.14
CA VAL A 249 19.33 -59.43 -73.42
C VAL A 249 18.88 -60.82 -73.79
N ASP A 250 18.64 -61.08 -75.06
CA ASP A 250 18.08 -62.36 -75.61
C ASP A 250 18.92 -63.64 -75.34
N ASP A 251 20.13 -63.52 -74.84
CA ASP A 251 21.03 -64.61 -74.50
C ASP A 251 21.04 -65.01 -73.01
N GLY A 252 20.09 -64.50 -72.21
CA GLY A 252 19.94 -64.84 -70.80
C GLY A 252 20.93 -64.12 -69.86
N GLY A 253 21.74 -63.16 -70.34
CA GLY A 253 22.60 -62.28 -69.53
C GLY A 253 21.97 -60.96 -69.30
N VAL A 254 22.33 -60.34 -68.19
CA VAL A 254 21.94 -58.91 -67.86
C VAL A 254 23.10 -58.06 -68.36
N ASP A 255 22.82 -57.15 -69.33
CA ASP A 255 23.79 -56.15 -69.73
C ASP A 255 24.02 -55.15 -68.65
N ALA A 256 25.18 -55.27 -68.02
CA ALA A 256 25.56 -54.35 -66.89
C ALA A 256 25.72 -52.87 -67.32
N SER A 257 25.87 -52.65 -68.67
CA SER A 257 26.03 -51.27 -69.17
C SER A 257 24.70 -50.46 -69.26
N ASN A 258 23.57 -51.18 -69.16
CA ASN A 258 22.23 -50.60 -69.26
C ASN A 258 21.45 -50.55 -67.91
N TYR A 259 22.13 -50.81 -66.84
CA TYR A 259 21.51 -50.72 -65.53
C TYR A 259 21.15 -49.29 -65.21
N LYS A 260 19.84 -49.03 -64.98
CA LYS A 260 19.36 -47.68 -64.54
C LYS A 260 19.13 -47.70 -63.05
N CYS A 261 19.74 -46.74 -62.38
CA CYS A 261 19.49 -46.46 -60.98
C CYS A 261 18.43 -45.33 -60.85
N SER A 262 17.40 -45.58 -60.09
CA SER A 262 16.50 -44.49 -59.67
C SER A 262 16.83 -44.10 -58.26
N TYR A 263 16.84 -42.81 -58.01
CA TYR A 263 17.14 -42.27 -56.68
C TYR A 263 15.92 -41.53 -56.14
N ASN A 264 15.53 -41.89 -54.93
CA ASN A 264 14.56 -41.12 -54.19
C ASN A 264 15.28 -39.91 -53.52
N ARG A 265 15.12 -38.79 -54.14
CA ARG A 265 15.75 -37.52 -53.72
C ARG A 265 14.80 -36.73 -52.85
N GLN A 266 15.28 -36.35 -51.68
CA GLN A 266 14.49 -35.55 -50.74
C GLN A 266 15.34 -34.43 -50.10
N VAL A 267 14.77 -33.25 -50.03
CA VAL A 267 15.27 -32.16 -49.18
C VAL A 267 14.27 -31.88 -48.09
N VAL A 268 14.72 -31.77 -46.83
CA VAL A 268 13.92 -31.49 -45.66
C VAL A 268 14.46 -30.26 -45.01
N LEU A 269 13.63 -29.22 -44.93
CA LEU A 269 13.96 -28.00 -44.18
C LEU A 269 13.95 -28.31 -42.68
N LEU A 270 15.01 -27.92 -41.99
CA LEU A 270 15.14 -28.04 -40.53
C LEU A 270 15.03 -26.68 -39.86
N HIS A 271 15.61 -25.61 -40.46
CA HIS A 271 15.51 -24.23 -40.02
C HIS A 271 15.50 -23.29 -41.21
N GLY A 272 14.53 -22.37 -41.27
CA GLY A 272 14.27 -21.50 -42.44
C GLY A 272 15.28 -20.38 -42.64
N GLY A 273 16.22 -20.18 -41.73
CA GLY A 273 17.23 -19.13 -41.84
C GLY A 273 16.62 -17.71 -41.84
N GLU A 274 17.42 -16.76 -42.26
CA GLU A 274 17.04 -15.35 -42.38
C GLU A 274 17.45 -14.77 -43.72
N GLY A 275 16.60 -13.94 -44.32
CA GLY A 275 16.90 -13.29 -45.60
C GLY A 275 16.65 -14.12 -46.84
N TRP A 276 16.11 -15.34 -46.72
CA TRP A 276 15.86 -16.25 -47.84
C TRP A 276 14.49 -16.03 -48.46
N ALA A 277 14.46 -15.75 -49.76
CA ALA A 277 13.25 -15.47 -50.50
C ALA A 277 13.04 -16.50 -51.67
N VAL A 278 11.81 -16.60 -52.15
CA VAL A 278 11.50 -17.43 -53.33
C VAL A 278 12.33 -17.00 -54.52
N GLY A 279 12.99 -17.98 -55.13
CA GLY A 279 13.89 -17.78 -56.26
C GLY A 279 15.37 -17.70 -55.87
N ASP A 280 15.69 -17.56 -54.60
CA ASP A 280 17.08 -17.68 -54.16
C ASP A 280 17.58 -19.11 -54.32
N THR A 281 18.82 -19.20 -54.73
CA THR A 281 19.52 -20.50 -54.83
C THR A 281 20.54 -20.64 -53.73
N VAL A 282 20.45 -21.76 -53.04
CA VAL A 282 21.43 -22.12 -52.01
C VAL A 282 22.75 -22.44 -52.70
N PRO A 283 23.92 -22.07 -52.16
CA PRO A 283 25.20 -22.54 -52.65
C PRO A 283 25.19 -24.07 -52.83
N THR A 284 25.79 -24.55 -53.92
CA THR A 284 25.84 -25.96 -54.25
C THR A 284 26.34 -26.75 -53.05
N VAL A 285 25.56 -27.71 -52.58
CA VAL A 285 25.93 -28.64 -51.51
C VAL A 285 26.34 -29.97 -52.08
N THR A 286 27.37 -30.58 -51.50
CA THR A 286 27.95 -31.81 -51.98
C THR A 286 27.69 -32.93 -50.99
N LEU A 287 27.08 -34.01 -51.45
CA LEU A 287 26.99 -35.28 -50.72
C LEU A 287 28.18 -36.14 -51.09
N ASP A 288 29.08 -36.39 -50.16
CA ASP A 288 30.26 -37.22 -50.37
C ASP A 288 29.98 -38.65 -49.93
N GLN A 289 30.26 -39.61 -50.82
CA GLN A 289 30.22 -41.00 -50.51
C GLN A 289 31.37 -41.74 -51.16
N ALA A 290 32.18 -42.37 -50.32
CA ALA A 290 33.20 -43.43 -50.65
C ALA A 290 34.03 -43.28 -51.94
N GLN A 291 34.28 -42.09 -52.47
CA GLN A 291 35.08 -41.76 -53.69
C GLN A 291 34.30 -40.97 -54.77
N THR A 292 33.00 -40.68 -54.56
CA THR A 292 32.23 -39.95 -55.56
C THR A 292 31.43 -38.83 -54.84
N SER A 293 31.57 -37.58 -55.29
CA SER A 293 30.89 -36.43 -54.80
C SER A 293 29.72 -36.04 -55.69
N TYR A 294 28.53 -35.89 -55.14
CA TYR A 294 27.32 -35.50 -55.86
C TYR A 294 26.85 -34.15 -55.45
N ASN A 295 26.69 -33.25 -56.38
CA ASN A 295 26.31 -31.89 -56.17
C ASN A 295 24.81 -31.70 -56.27
N TYR A 296 24.23 -30.97 -55.32
CA TYR A 296 22.82 -30.60 -55.32
C TYR A 296 22.67 -29.08 -55.34
N VAL A 297 21.81 -28.59 -56.22
CA VAL A 297 21.38 -27.22 -56.24
C VAL A 297 20.00 -27.19 -55.60
N ILE A 298 19.90 -26.50 -54.48
CA ILE A 298 18.67 -26.34 -53.72
C ILE A 298 18.12 -24.91 -53.99
N ALA A 299 16.82 -24.82 -54.22
CA ALA A 299 16.14 -23.53 -54.36
C ALA A 299 15.09 -23.35 -53.28
N ILE A 300 14.87 -22.11 -52.88
CA ILE A 300 13.77 -21.73 -52.01
C ILE A 300 12.48 -21.78 -52.83
N GLU A 301 11.56 -22.64 -52.45
CA GLU A 301 10.27 -22.80 -53.11
C GLU A 301 9.19 -21.91 -52.50
N ASP A 302 9.26 -21.68 -51.19
CA ASP A 302 8.35 -20.82 -50.47
C ASP A 302 9.04 -20.18 -49.24
N HIS A 303 8.56 -19.01 -48.83
CA HIS A 303 9.06 -18.30 -47.67
C HIS A 303 7.94 -17.55 -46.97
N GLU A 304 8.14 -17.22 -45.69
CA GLU A 304 7.27 -16.34 -44.92
C GLU A 304 8.03 -15.08 -44.50
N ALA A 305 7.32 -13.97 -44.45
CA ALA A 305 7.82 -12.71 -43.89
C ALA A 305 7.52 -12.69 -42.41
N VAL A 306 8.56 -12.74 -41.58
CA VAL A 306 8.44 -12.73 -40.11
C VAL A 306 8.97 -11.41 -39.58
N SER A 307 8.15 -10.78 -38.74
CA SER A 307 8.58 -9.58 -38.01
C SER A 307 9.41 -10.01 -36.80
N VAL A 308 10.63 -9.55 -36.73
CA VAL A 308 11.54 -9.82 -35.59
C VAL A 308 12.06 -8.50 -35.02
N LYS A 309 12.49 -8.50 -33.76
CA LYS A 309 13.13 -7.32 -33.16
C LYS A 309 14.37 -6.93 -33.98
N ALA A 310 14.52 -5.63 -34.24
CA ALA A 310 15.71 -5.16 -34.93
C ALA A 310 16.96 -5.34 -34.07
N ASN A 311 18.02 -5.90 -34.63
CA ASN A 311 19.29 -6.06 -33.94
C ASN A 311 20.02 -4.69 -33.86
N ILE A 312 20.23 -4.19 -32.64
CA ILE A 312 21.04 -2.99 -32.41
C ILE A 312 22.53 -3.35 -32.60
N LYS A 313 22.97 -4.44 -31.98
CA LYS A 313 24.33 -4.93 -32.06
C LYS A 313 24.42 -6.41 -31.68
N ALA A 314 24.99 -7.19 -32.57
CA ALA A 314 25.57 -8.48 -32.24
C ALA A 314 27.04 -8.22 -31.83
N VAL A 315 27.36 -8.44 -30.59
CA VAL A 315 28.72 -8.28 -30.10
C VAL A 315 29.56 -9.44 -30.61
N ARG A 316 30.67 -9.12 -31.29
CA ARG A 316 31.60 -10.17 -31.74
C ARG A 316 32.10 -10.96 -30.54
N PRO A 317 32.17 -12.28 -30.64
CA PRO A 317 32.69 -13.09 -29.55
C PRO A 317 34.11 -12.64 -29.16
N VAL A 318 34.32 -12.46 -27.87
CA VAL A 318 35.65 -12.25 -27.29
C VAL A 318 36.24 -13.61 -27.01
N PRO A 319 37.20 -14.10 -27.84
CA PRO A 319 37.78 -15.41 -27.63
C PRO A 319 38.84 -15.35 -26.53
N THR A 320 38.89 -16.40 -25.71
CA THR A 320 39.93 -16.57 -24.72
C THR A 320 41.01 -17.57 -25.22
N PRO A 321 42.27 -17.40 -24.84
CA PRO A 321 43.36 -18.29 -25.28
C PRO A 321 43.12 -19.76 -24.88
N PHE A 322 43.61 -20.68 -25.69
CA PHE A 322 43.54 -22.13 -25.41
C PHE A 322 44.79 -22.63 -24.63
N ASP A 323 45.85 -21.84 -24.58
CA ASP A 323 47.14 -22.27 -24.04
C ASP A 323 47.15 -22.49 -22.52
N GLY A 324 46.17 -21.92 -21.81
CA GLY A 324 46.10 -22.02 -20.34
C GLY A 324 47.24 -21.26 -19.63
N GLU A 325 48.17 -20.68 -20.36
CA GLU A 325 49.30 -19.87 -19.80
C GLU A 325 48.96 -18.37 -19.74
N THR A 326 48.13 -17.92 -20.68
CA THR A 326 47.68 -16.53 -20.70
C THR A 326 46.50 -16.34 -19.74
N ALA A 327 46.67 -15.44 -18.77
CA ALA A 327 45.61 -15.15 -17.81
C ALA A 327 44.37 -14.53 -18.48
N VAL A 328 43.23 -15.15 -18.28
CA VAL A 328 41.94 -14.62 -18.70
C VAL A 328 41.36 -13.80 -17.57
N THR A 329 41.25 -12.48 -17.77
CA THR A 329 40.75 -11.55 -16.76
C THR A 329 39.35 -11.06 -17.09
N VAL A 330 38.60 -10.68 -16.06
CA VAL A 330 37.28 -10.03 -16.18
C VAL A 330 37.40 -8.78 -17.08
N ASP A 331 38.41 -7.95 -16.86
CA ASP A 331 38.64 -6.72 -17.62
C ASP A 331 38.83 -6.97 -19.12
N THR A 332 39.54 -8.02 -19.48
CA THR A 332 39.76 -8.37 -20.89
C THR A 332 38.45 -8.73 -21.58
N ILE A 333 37.61 -9.53 -20.91
CA ILE A 333 36.31 -9.97 -21.46
C ILE A 333 35.33 -8.79 -21.53
N LEU A 334 35.09 -8.12 -20.39
CA LEU A 334 34.11 -7.04 -20.33
C LEU A 334 34.55 -5.81 -21.11
N GLY A 335 35.87 -5.51 -21.14
CA GLY A 335 36.45 -4.45 -21.96
C GLY A 335 36.27 -4.71 -23.44
N GLY A 336 36.44 -5.98 -23.89
CA GLY A 336 36.17 -6.38 -25.26
C GLY A 336 34.70 -6.18 -25.66
N ILE A 337 33.76 -6.60 -24.81
CA ILE A 337 32.33 -6.40 -25.02
C ILE A 337 31.98 -4.90 -25.06
N THR A 338 32.49 -4.13 -24.10
CA THR A 338 32.25 -2.68 -24.04
C THR A 338 32.75 -1.95 -25.28
N SER A 339 33.92 -2.36 -25.81
CA SER A 339 34.51 -1.78 -27.02
C SER A 339 33.59 -2.04 -28.24
N GLU A 340 33.00 -3.21 -28.35
CA GLU A 340 32.07 -3.55 -29.42
C GLU A 340 30.75 -2.78 -29.34
N LEU A 341 30.28 -2.43 -28.13
CA LEU A 341 29.07 -1.63 -27.91
C LEU A 341 29.30 -0.13 -28.14
N SER A 342 30.58 0.29 -28.23
CA SER A 342 30.89 1.71 -28.45
C SER A 342 30.30 2.25 -29.75
N GLY A 343 29.72 3.44 -29.71
CA GLY A 343 29.07 4.09 -30.86
C GLY A 343 27.65 3.59 -31.15
N THR A 344 27.09 2.69 -30.34
CA THR A 344 25.67 2.32 -30.39
C THR A 344 24.83 3.23 -29.47
N ALA A 345 23.51 3.03 -29.46
CA ALA A 345 22.58 3.71 -28.54
C ALA A 345 22.69 3.16 -27.09
N ILE A 346 23.50 2.14 -26.84
CA ILE A 346 23.65 1.48 -25.56
C ILE A 346 24.91 2.03 -24.87
N THR A 347 24.75 2.54 -23.67
CA THR A 347 25.88 2.86 -22.80
C THR A 347 26.21 1.66 -21.93
N ALA A 348 27.49 1.28 -21.88
CA ALA A 348 27.98 0.14 -21.14
C ALA A 348 28.99 0.59 -20.08
N VAL A 349 28.79 0.18 -18.82
CA VAL A 349 29.63 0.50 -17.67
C VAL A 349 30.05 -0.78 -16.99
N VAL A 350 31.37 -1.01 -16.85
CA VAL A 350 31.89 -2.17 -16.11
C VAL A 350 31.79 -1.92 -14.61
N ILE A 351 31.14 -2.84 -13.88
CA ILE A 351 30.96 -2.78 -12.43
C ILE A 351 31.37 -4.14 -11.85
N GLY A 352 32.51 -4.19 -11.19
CA GLY A 352 33.03 -5.43 -10.63
C GLY A 352 33.21 -6.51 -11.70
N ASN A 353 32.54 -7.62 -11.57
CA ASN A 353 32.52 -8.72 -12.52
C ASN A 353 31.34 -8.68 -13.51
N GLY A 354 30.66 -7.56 -13.62
CA GLY A 354 29.50 -7.43 -14.51
C GLY A 354 29.54 -6.16 -15.35
N LEU A 355 28.57 -6.10 -16.26
CA LEU A 355 28.40 -4.99 -17.19
C LEU A 355 26.99 -4.42 -17.04
N TYR A 356 26.91 -3.16 -16.59
CA TYR A 356 25.67 -2.40 -16.57
C TYR A 356 25.44 -1.75 -17.92
N LEU A 357 24.29 -2.05 -18.53
CA LEU A 357 23.86 -1.51 -19.82
C LEU A 357 22.66 -0.62 -19.60
N HIS A 358 22.62 0.55 -20.23
CA HIS A 358 21.43 1.41 -20.20
C HIS A 358 21.24 2.18 -21.50
N SER A 359 20.00 2.56 -21.76
CA SER A 359 19.60 3.35 -22.95
C SER A 359 18.36 4.20 -22.65
N ALA A 360 18.17 5.25 -23.43
CA ALA A 360 16.91 6.00 -23.44
C ALA A 360 15.78 5.23 -24.13
N ASN A 361 16.11 4.30 -25.05
CA ASN A 361 15.18 3.49 -25.81
C ASN A 361 15.11 2.07 -25.27
N ALA A 362 13.95 1.43 -25.39
CA ALA A 362 13.74 0.06 -24.91
C ALA A 362 14.60 -0.94 -25.69
N PHE A 363 15.25 -1.82 -24.96
CA PHE A 363 16.11 -2.86 -25.53
C PHE A 363 16.04 -4.16 -24.71
N SER A 364 16.42 -5.26 -25.34
CA SER A 364 16.61 -6.56 -24.70
C SER A 364 17.99 -7.12 -25.00
N VAL A 365 18.51 -7.90 -24.06
CA VAL A 365 19.85 -8.51 -24.15
C VAL A 365 19.73 -10.01 -24.08
N GLU A 366 20.43 -10.71 -24.98
CA GLU A 366 20.57 -12.16 -24.97
C GLU A 366 22.05 -12.55 -24.93
N VAL A 367 22.35 -13.55 -24.12
CA VAL A 367 23.67 -14.20 -24.07
C VAL A 367 23.57 -15.62 -24.60
N PRO A 368 24.40 -16.00 -25.58
CA PRO A 368 24.39 -17.35 -26.14
C PRO A 368 24.81 -18.44 -25.14
N GLU A 369 25.79 -18.12 -24.30
CA GLU A 369 26.40 -19.05 -23.32
C GLU A 369 25.96 -18.70 -21.90
N LYS A 370 24.81 -19.21 -21.47
CA LYS A 370 24.20 -18.92 -20.15
C LYS A 370 25.02 -19.43 -18.96
N ASP A 371 25.94 -20.38 -19.20
CA ASP A 371 26.85 -20.89 -18.17
C ASP A 371 28.03 -19.93 -17.87
N LEU A 372 28.33 -19.03 -18.81
CA LEU A 372 29.44 -18.08 -18.69
C LEU A 372 28.94 -16.70 -18.25
N MET A 373 27.79 -16.28 -18.75
CA MET A 373 27.21 -14.99 -18.46
C MET A 373 25.71 -15.13 -18.22
N ARG A 374 25.16 -14.28 -17.36
CA ARG A 374 23.73 -14.20 -17.08
C ARG A 374 23.25 -12.76 -17.23
N VAL A 375 22.07 -12.60 -17.81
CA VAL A 375 21.42 -11.29 -17.98
C VAL A 375 20.31 -11.14 -16.95
N MET A 376 20.34 -10.01 -16.24
CA MET A 376 19.23 -9.54 -15.43
C MET A 376 18.76 -8.21 -16.01
N GLN A 377 17.46 -8.11 -16.35
CA GLN A 377 16.85 -6.86 -16.81
C GLN A 377 15.82 -6.38 -15.81
N GLU A 378 14.57 -6.27 -16.21
CA GLU A 378 13.50 -5.71 -15.39
C GLU A 378 12.93 -6.71 -14.38
N SER A 379 13.04 -8.02 -14.65
CA SER A 379 12.51 -9.07 -13.79
C SER A 379 13.40 -10.30 -13.75
N ILE A 380 13.30 -11.01 -12.64
CA ILE A 380 13.88 -12.35 -12.42
C ILE A 380 12.81 -13.27 -11.84
N ASN A 381 13.02 -14.59 -11.96
CA ASN A 381 12.08 -15.57 -11.42
C ASN A 381 12.55 -16.14 -10.06
N ASP A 382 13.81 -15.98 -9.70
CA ASP A 382 14.38 -16.54 -8.48
C ASP A 382 15.46 -15.59 -7.92
N VAL A 383 15.41 -15.33 -6.62
CA VAL A 383 16.42 -14.51 -5.92
C VAL A 383 17.83 -15.06 -5.99
N SER A 384 18.01 -16.35 -6.23
CA SER A 384 19.32 -16.95 -6.45
C SER A 384 20.03 -16.47 -7.72
N GLU A 385 19.28 -15.83 -8.62
CA GLU A 385 19.83 -15.21 -9.83
C GLU A 385 20.43 -13.82 -9.60
N LEU A 386 20.23 -13.25 -8.41
CA LEU A 386 20.71 -11.91 -8.06
C LEU A 386 22.25 -11.89 -7.94
N PRO A 387 22.93 -10.96 -8.62
CA PRO A 387 24.37 -10.78 -8.49
C PRO A 387 24.72 -10.17 -7.13
N THR A 388 25.94 -10.47 -6.64
CA THR A 388 26.48 -9.89 -5.40
C THR A 388 27.11 -8.50 -5.60
N GLN A 389 27.26 -8.08 -6.86
CA GLN A 389 27.77 -6.78 -7.28
C GLN A 389 26.85 -6.23 -8.36
N CYS A 390 26.47 -4.96 -8.25
CA CYS A 390 25.59 -4.32 -9.22
C CYS A 390 25.75 -2.79 -9.18
N ARG A 391 24.99 -2.11 -10.02
CA ARG A 391 24.76 -0.65 -9.97
C ARG A 391 24.00 -0.29 -8.72
N ASP A 392 24.48 0.71 -7.95
CA ASP A 392 23.69 1.28 -6.85
C ASP A 392 22.36 1.83 -7.36
N GLY A 393 21.28 1.53 -6.66
CA GLY A 393 19.93 1.92 -7.09
C GLY A 393 19.29 1.06 -8.19
N TYR A 394 19.92 -0.03 -8.64
CA TYR A 394 19.32 -0.95 -9.61
C TYR A 394 18.06 -1.60 -9.02
N ILE A 395 16.93 -1.52 -9.73
CA ILE A 395 15.65 -2.08 -9.27
C ILE A 395 15.23 -3.22 -10.18
N VAL A 396 14.95 -4.37 -9.59
CA VAL A 396 14.47 -5.57 -10.28
C VAL A 396 13.16 -6.07 -9.66
N LYS A 397 12.26 -6.56 -10.49
CA LYS A 397 11.03 -7.26 -10.06
C LYS A 397 11.36 -8.74 -9.87
N VAL A 398 10.98 -9.30 -8.74
CA VAL A 398 10.99 -10.75 -8.51
C VAL A 398 9.59 -11.28 -8.80
N ALA A 399 9.45 -12.03 -9.87
CA ALA A 399 8.19 -12.63 -10.32
C ALA A 399 8.10 -14.07 -9.81
N ASN A 400 7.42 -14.27 -8.68
CA ASN A 400 7.33 -15.58 -8.03
C ASN A 400 6.36 -16.55 -8.74
N SER A 401 5.36 -16.03 -9.44
CA SER A 401 4.35 -16.81 -10.14
C SER A 401 4.18 -16.36 -11.59
N ARG A 402 3.80 -17.30 -12.48
CA ARG A 402 3.44 -16.98 -13.86
C ARG A 402 1.98 -16.55 -14.00
N ASP A 403 1.13 -17.00 -13.09
CA ASP A 403 -0.32 -16.92 -13.24
C ASP A 403 -0.93 -15.81 -12.37
N SER A 404 -0.18 -15.26 -11.39
CA SER A 404 -0.59 -14.17 -10.51
C SER A 404 0.57 -13.21 -10.28
N THR A 405 0.25 -11.93 -10.08
CA THR A 405 1.20 -10.88 -9.68
C THR A 405 1.06 -10.53 -8.19
N ASP A 406 0.23 -11.27 -7.45
CA ASP A 406 -0.12 -10.94 -6.07
C ASP A 406 1.06 -11.14 -5.09
N ASP A 407 2.02 -11.98 -5.45
CA ASP A 407 3.23 -12.31 -4.70
C ASP A 407 4.51 -11.76 -5.33
N ASP A 408 4.39 -10.89 -6.33
CA ASP A 408 5.52 -10.20 -6.92
C ASP A 408 6.00 -9.08 -5.98
N TYR A 409 7.31 -8.86 -5.95
CA TYR A 409 7.90 -7.77 -5.17
C TYR A 409 9.12 -7.19 -5.87
N TYR A 410 9.59 -6.06 -5.38
CA TYR A 410 10.67 -5.30 -5.98
C TYR A 410 11.87 -5.23 -5.04
N LEU A 411 13.05 -5.43 -5.60
CA LEU A 411 14.32 -5.31 -4.88
C LEU A 411 15.15 -4.21 -5.52
N LYS A 412 15.77 -3.41 -4.68
CA LYS A 412 16.75 -2.40 -5.05
C LYS A 412 18.13 -2.84 -4.55
N PHE A 413 19.14 -2.69 -5.39
CA PHE A 413 20.51 -2.89 -4.97
C PHE A 413 21.02 -1.67 -4.21
N GLU A 414 21.56 -1.87 -3.03
CA GLU A 414 22.25 -0.86 -2.25
C GLU A 414 23.73 -1.21 -2.17
N GLY A 415 24.53 -0.46 -2.90
CA GLY A 415 25.97 -0.62 -2.90
C GLY A 415 26.58 -0.14 -1.58
N ASN A 416 27.70 -0.72 -1.20
CA ASN A 416 28.42 -0.30 0.00
C ASN A 416 28.81 1.17 -0.12
N ASP A 417 28.47 1.97 0.91
CA ASP A 417 28.68 3.43 0.94
C ASP A 417 27.98 4.18 -0.21
N GLY A 418 26.94 3.60 -0.83
CA GLY A 418 26.23 4.18 -1.97
C GLY A 418 27.03 4.19 -3.27
N LEU A 419 27.99 3.27 -3.41
CA LEU A 419 28.85 3.14 -4.59
C LEU A 419 28.49 1.88 -5.39
N ASP A 420 28.74 1.94 -6.69
CA ASP A 420 28.62 0.78 -7.57
C ASP A 420 29.61 -0.32 -7.17
N GLY A 421 29.23 -1.57 -7.23
CA GLY A 421 30.06 -2.71 -6.88
C GLY A 421 29.42 -3.67 -5.88
N PRO A 422 30.14 -4.12 -4.84
CA PRO A 422 29.58 -4.98 -3.81
C PRO A 422 28.50 -4.30 -2.99
N GLY A 423 27.43 -5.03 -2.64
CA GLY A 423 26.31 -4.50 -1.88
C GLY A 423 25.29 -5.55 -1.48
N ALA A 424 24.09 -5.11 -1.17
CA ALA A 424 22.97 -5.96 -0.77
C ALA A 424 21.69 -5.58 -1.51
N TRP A 425 20.82 -6.57 -1.70
CA TRP A 425 19.47 -6.37 -2.23
C TRP A 425 18.49 -6.13 -1.08
N VAL A 426 17.73 -5.04 -1.17
CA VAL A 426 16.71 -4.66 -0.18
C VAL A 426 15.37 -4.46 -0.86
N GLU A 427 14.29 -4.73 -0.16
CA GLU A 427 12.95 -4.45 -0.69
C GLU A 427 12.77 -2.96 -0.98
N CYS A 428 12.06 -2.65 -2.05
CA CYS A 428 11.75 -1.29 -2.43
C CYS A 428 10.33 -1.18 -3.05
N PRO A 429 9.79 0.04 -3.15
CA PRO A 429 8.53 0.22 -3.86
C PRO A 429 8.70 0.05 -5.36
N ALA A 430 7.64 -0.43 -6.03
CA ALA A 430 7.60 -0.54 -7.48
C ALA A 430 7.90 0.80 -8.15
N PRO A 431 8.66 0.83 -9.24
CA PRO A 431 8.92 2.05 -9.98
C PRO A 431 7.63 2.69 -10.51
N GLY A 432 7.52 4.00 -10.39
CA GLY A 432 6.39 4.78 -10.91
C GLY A 432 5.19 4.90 -9.98
N ILE A 433 5.13 4.15 -8.88
CA ILE A 433 4.02 4.28 -7.92
C ILE A 433 4.21 5.46 -6.97
N VAL A 434 3.10 6.00 -6.52
CA VAL A 434 3.08 7.04 -5.49
C VAL A 434 3.46 6.44 -4.14
N LYS A 435 4.40 7.06 -3.43
CA LYS A 435 4.90 6.57 -2.15
C LYS A 435 4.55 7.43 -0.93
N SER A 436 4.20 8.70 -1.12
CA SER A 436 4.06 9.65 -0.03
C SER A 436 2.64 10.19 0.10
N LEU A 437 2.15 10.32 1.34
CA LEU A 437 0.95 11.07 1.67
C LEU A 437 1.26 12.58 1.66
N ASP A 438 0.30 13.39 1.23
CA ASP A 438 0.43 14.84 1.29
C ASP A 438 0.13 15.35 2.71
N ALA A 439 1.18 15.63 3.47
CA ALA A 439 1.09 16.13 4.83
C ALA A 439 0.28 17.44 4.97
N THR A 440 0.06 18.19 3.88
CA THR A 440 -0.77 19.39 3.89
C THR A 440 -2.27 19.08 3.95
N THR A 441 -2.66 17.86 3.62
CA THR A 441 -4.04 17.37 3.62
C THR A 441 -4.34 16.41 4.77
N MET A 442 -3.30 16.02 5.53
CA MET A 442 -3.37 15.13 6.68
C MET A 442 -3.50 15.91 8.00
N PRO A 443 -3.92 15.27 9.10
CA PRO A 443 -3.99 15.92 10.40
C PRO A 443 -2.68 16.63 10.79
N HIS A 444 -2.80 17.87 11.26
CA HIS A 444 -1.70 18.64 11.79
C HIS A 444 -1.55 18.37 13.28
N VAL A 445 -0.47 18.83 13.88
CA VAL A 445 -0.24 18.64 15.32
C VAL A 445 0.05 19.94 16.04
N LEU A 446 -0.41 20.00 17.29
CA LEU A 446 -0.04 20.99 18.28
C LEU A 446 0.85 20.31 19.32
N GLN A 447 2.03 20.84 19.54
CA GLN A 447 3.01 20.30 20.50
C GLN A 447 3.42 21.37 21.49
N ARG A 448 3.41 21.05 22.79
CA ARG A 448 3.97 21.92 23.82
C ARG A 448 5.50 21.88 23.73
N GLN A 449 6.10 23.04 23.81
CA GLN A 449 7.55 23.22 23.78
C GLN A 449 8.13 23.30 25.20
N ALA A 450 9.44 23.14 25.33
CA ALA A 450 10.13 23.16 26.63
C ALA A 450 10.03 24.53 27.36
N ASP A 451 9.86 25.59 26.61
CA ASP A 451 9.66 26.96 27.16
C ASP A 451 8.23 27.23 27.63
N GLY A 452 7.31 26.30 27.42
CA GLY A 452 5.90 26.43 27.79
C GLY A 452 5.01 27.03 26.68
N ASP A 453 5.56 27.40 25.55
CA ASP A 453 4.82 27.79 24.35
C ASP A 453 4.33 26.57 23.56
N PHE A 454 3.54 26.81 22.54
CA PHE A 454 2.99 25.76 21.69
C PHE A 454 3.39 25.95 20.24
N LEU A 455 3.59 24.85 19.53
CA LEU A 455 3.92 24.81 18.11
C LEU A 455 2.86 24.03 17.35
N VAL A 456 2.25 24.64 16.32
CA VAL A 456 1.41 23.97 15.33
C VAL A 456 2.22 23.73 14.08
N LYS A 457 2.23 22.49 13.63
CA LYS A 457 2.98 22.10 12.41
C LYS A 457 2.30 20.97 11.65
N LYS A 458 2.72 20.78 10.41
CA LYS A 458 2.43 19.53 9.68
C LYS A 458 3.12 18.38 10.41
N TYR A 459 2.52 17.20 10.33
CA TYR A 459 3.13 16.02 10.91
C TYR A 459 3.85 15.20 9.83
N THR A 460 4.85 14.43 10.25
CA THR A 460 5.56 13.52 9.35
C THR A 460 4.83 12.20 9.29
N TRP A 461 4.50 11.78 8.09
CA TRP A 461 3.89 10.48 7.81
C TRP A 461 4.92 9.61 7.09
N GLU A 462 5.06 8.35 7.47
CA GLU A 462 6.03 7.46 6.85
C GLU A 462 5.63 7.17 5.40
N ASP A 463 6.60 7.21 4.50
CA ASP A 463 6.41 6.87 3.10
C ASP A 463 6.25 5.37 2.89
N ARG A 464 5.64 4.98 1.77
CA ARG A 464 5.64 3.61 1.27
C ARG A 464 7.06 3.24 0.87
N VAL A 465 7.65 2.26 1.54
CA VAL A 465 9.05 1.85 1.36
C VAL A 465 9.20 0.53 0.62
N VAL A 466 8.10 -0.22 0.42
CA VAL A 466 8.10 -1.53 -0.25
C VAL A 466 6.80 -1.76 -1.00
N GLY A 467 6.81 -2.73 -1.92
CA GLY A 467 5.63 -3.26 -2.60
C GLY A 467 5.08 -2.38 -3.71
N ASP A 468 3.87 -2.68 -4.11
CA ASP A 468 3.14 -1.99 -5.16
C ASP A 468 1.68 -1.70 -4.74
N ASP A 469 0.81 -1.37 -5.69
CA ASP A 469 -0.60 -1.06 -5.38
C ASP A 469 -1.45 -2.30 -5.03
N VAL A 470 -0.90 -3.51 -5.17
CA VAL A 470 -1.53 -4.78 -4.76
C VAL A 470 -1.00 -5.24 -3.41
N THR A 471 0.31 -5.35 -3.28
CA THR A 471 0.98 -5.91 -2.09
C THR A 471 1.09 -4.94 -0.92
N ASN A 472 1.05 -3.63 -1.18
CA ASN A 472 1.09 -2.58 -0.15
C ASN A 472 0.29 -1.35 -0.62
N ALA A 473 -1.02 -1.52 -0.78
CA ALA A 473 -1.92 -0.54 -1.35
C ALA A 473 -1.95 0.79 -0.58
N LEU A 474 -2.38 1.86 -1.25
CA LEU A 474 -2.67 3.13 -0.57
C LEU A 474 -3.78 2.93 0.48
N PRO A 475 -3.66 3.53 1.67
CA PRO A 475 -4.69 3.48 2.69
C PRO A 475 -6.04 3.97 2.17
N SER A 476 -7.13 3.34 2.59
CA SER A 476 -8.50 3.62 2.10
C SER A 476 -9.01 5.03 2.40
N PHE A 477 -8.33 5.80 3.26
CA PHE A 477 -8.64 7.21 3.50
C PHE A 477 -8.12 8.15 2.40
N VAL A 478 -7.22 7.69 1.52
CA VAL A 478 -6.76 8.51 0.38
C VAL A 478 -7.92 8.77 -0.57
N GLY A 479 -8.11 10.03 -0.94
CA GLY A 479 -9.27 10.48 -1.72
C GLY A 479 -10.57 10.65 -0.92
N LYS A 480 -10.52 10.45 0.41
CA LYS A 480 -11.66 10.63 1.33
C LYS A 480 -11.30 11.60 2.46
N THR A 481 -12.28 11.94 3.29
CA THR A 481 -12.08 12.74 4.50
C THR A 481 -11.85 11.84 5.72
N ILE A 482 -11.12 12.34 6.71
CA ILE A 482 -10.93 11.65 7.99
C ILE A 482 -12.01 12.14 8.96
N ASN A 483 -12.93 11.27 9.34
CA ASN A 483 -14.03 11.59 10.25
C ASN A 483 -13.59 11.65 11.70
N LYS A 484 -12.62 10.82 12.11
CA LYS A 484 -12.11 10.77 13.50
C LYS A 484 -10.67 10.29 13.55
N VAL A 485 -9.92 10.89 14.47
CA VAL A 485 -8.59 10.41 14.90
C VAL A 485 -8.74 9.85 16.31
N LEU A 486 -8.26 8.64 16.53
CA LEU A 486 -8.32 7.91 17.80
C LEU A 486 -6.94 7.27 18.09
N PHE A 487 -6.77 6.82 19.33
CA PHE A 487 -5.62 6.02 19.72
C PHE A 487 -6.10 4.70 20.33
N PHE A 488 -5.64 3.59 19.77
CA PHE A 488 -6.11 2.28 20.20
C PHE A 488 -4.97 1.24 20.13
N ARG A 489 -4.71 0.57 21.23
CA ARG A 489 -3.68 -0.48 21.34
C ARG A 489 -2.33 -0.06 20.75
N ASN A 490 -1.84 1.08 21.18
CA ASN A 490 -0.56 1.67 20.74
C ASN A 490 -0.47 1.97 19.23
N ARG A 491 -1.62 2.16 18.57
CA ARG A 491 -1.75 2.52 17.15
C ARG A 491 -2.55 3.80 17.01
N LEU A 492 -2.16 4.66 16.10
CA LEU A 492 -3.00 5.77 15.66
C LEU A 492 -4.11 5.19 14.76
N ALA A 493 -5.35 5.48 15.10
CA ALA A 493 -6.52 5.00 14.37
C ALA A 493 -7.19 6.16 13.65
N LEU A 494 -7.44 5.99 12.36
CA LEU A 494 -8.20 6.92 11.54
C LEU A 494 -9.52 6.27 11.12
N ILE A 495 -10.61 6.99 11.24
CA ILE A 495 -11.91 6.58 10.74
C ILE A 495 -12.20 7.40 9.49
N SER A 496 -12.48 6.73 8.37
CA SER A 496 -12.76 7.36 7.08
C SER A 496 -13.81 6.58 6.30
N GLY A 497 -14.96 7.20 6.04
CA GLY A 497 -16.10 6.51 5.42
C GLY A 497 -16.49 5.26 6.20
N GLU A 498 -16.47 4.10 5.56
CA GLU A 498 -16.81 2.80 6.14
C GLU A 498 -15.60 2.07 6.76
N ASN A 499 -14.40 2.68 6.75
CA ASN A 499 -13.16 2.03 7.13
C ASN A 499 -12.64 2.52 8.48
N VAL A 500 -12.00 1.59 9.19
CA VAL A 500 -11.13 1.86 10.33
C VAL A 500 -9.71 1.48 9.92
N ILE A 501 -8.82 2.48 9.93
CA ILE A 501 -7.45 2.34 9.49
C ILE A 501 -6.52 2.57 10.69
N LEU A 502 -5.72 1.57 11.03
CA LEU A 502 -4.78 1.61 12.15
C LEU A 502 -3.34 1.66 11.63
N SER A 503 -2.56 2.59 12.17
CA SER A 503 -1.12 2.65 11.89
C SER A 503 -0.39 1.43 12.44
N ARG A 504 0.88 1.28 12.07
CA ARG A 504 1.79 0.37 12.77
C ARG A 504 1.90 0.76 14.26
N PRO A 505 2.10 -0.21 15.17
CA PRO A 505 2.16 0.07 16.61
C PRO A 505 3.48 0.73 16.99
N GLY A 506 3.43 1.63 17.99
CA GLY A 506 4.63 2.19 18.63
C GLY A 506 5.32 3.32 17.88
N GLU A 507 4.91 3.65 16.67
CA GLU A 507 5.55 4.66 15.82
C GLU A 507 4.74 5.98 15.80
N LEU A 508 4.44 6.52 16.98
CA LEU A 508 3.62 7.73 17.07
C LEU A 508 4.35 8.97 16.53
N ALA A 509 5.67 9.01 16.55
CA ALA A 509 6.44 10.16 16.05
C ALA A 509 6.37 10.30 14.51
N THR A 510 6.28 9.18 13.80
CA THR A 510 6.12 9.10 12.35
C THR A 510 5.13 7.97 12.03
N PRO A 511 3.81 8.22 12.18
CA PRO A 511 2.84 7.15 11.99
C PRO A 511 2.91 6.57 10.58
N ALA A 512 2.98 5.25 10.51
CA ALA A 512 3.09 4.51 9.29
C ALA A 512 1.79 3.78 8.96
N PHE A 513 1.28 4.03 7.76
CA PHE A 513 0.09 3.35 7.22
C PHE A 513 0.45 2.41 6.06
N PHE A 514 1.71 2.06 5.94
CA PHE A 514 2.25 1.13 4.95
C PHE A 514 3.00 -0.01 5.65
N ALA A 515 2.98 -1.20 5.04
CA ALA A 515 3.75 -2.35 5.51
C ALA A 515 5.26 -2.13 5.32
N LYS A 516 6.08 -2.79 6.13
CA LYS A 516 7.56 -2.77 6.04
C LYS A 516 8.12 -3.80 5.06
N THR A 517 7.36 -4.81 4.73
CA THR A 517 7.72 -5.86 3.79
C THR A 517 6.51 -6.21 2.94
N ALA A 518 6.74 -6.51 1.68
CA ALA A 518 5.73 -7.02 0.76
C ALA A 518 5.70 -8.55 0.70
N LEU A 519 6.68 -9.22 1.35
CA LEU A 519 6.86 -10.68 1.27
C LEU A 519 5.84 -11.45 2.10
N ALA A 520 5.38 -10.88 3.21
CA ALA A 520 4.41 -11.52 4.10
C ALA A 520 3.71 -10.50 4.96
N VAL A 521 2.45 -10.76 5.32
CA VAL A 521 1.70 -9.93 6.27
C VAL A 521 2.29 -10.10 7.67
N GLY A 522 2.78 -9.01 8.22
CA GLY A 522 3.36 -8.97 9.56
C GLY A 522 2.33 -8.64 10.64
N ALA A 523 2.52 -9.16 11.86
CA ALA A 523 1.65 -8.84 13.00
C ALA A 523 1.65 -7.33 13.35
N THR A 524 2.70 -6.62 12.97
CA THR A 524 2.86 -5.18 13.21
C THR A 524 2.43 -4.32 12.05
N ASP A 525 1.98 -4.89 10.94
CA ASP A 525 1.55 -4.10 9.77
C ASP A 525 0.31 -3.27 10.06
N PRO A 526 0.06 -2.23 9.28
CA PRO A 526 -1.17 -1.44 9.35
C PRO A 526 -2.40 -2.32 9.14
N ILE A 527 -3.51 -1.91 9.70
CA ILE A 527 -4.79 -2.59 9.52
C ILE A 527 -5.73 -1.63 8.81
N ASP A 528 -6.29 -2.02 7.69
CA ASP A 528 -7.32 -1.28 6.96
C ASP A 528 -8.51 -2.20 6.75
N ILE A 529 -9.59 -1.95 7.48
CA ILE A 529 -10.74 -2.84 7.50
C ILE A 529 -12.03 -2.05 7.34
N SER A 530 -12.88 -2.51 6.44
CA SER A 530 -14.22 -1.95 6.21
C SER A 530 -15.27 -2.63 7.08
N CYS A 531 -16.32 -1.88 7.45
CA CYS A 531 -17.46 -2.47 8.13
C CYS A 531 -18.32 -3.30 7.17
N SER A 532 -18.65 -4.51 7.59
CA SER A 532 -19.61 -5.35 6.89
C SER A 532 -21.02 -4.97 7.35
N SER A 533 -21.73 -4.19 6.56
CA SER A 533 -23.09 -3.74 6.83
C SER A 533 -24.02 -4.03 5.65
N THR A 534 -25.32 -4.24 5.94
CA THR A 534 -26.37 -4.38 4.93
C THR A 534 -26.71 -3.04 4.26
N PHE A 535 -26.33 -1.92 4.88
CA PHE A 535 -26.56 -0.56 4.39
C PHE A 535 -25.25 0.22 4.43
N PRO A 536 -25.02 1.17 3.53
CA PRO A 536 -23.90 2.09 3.62
C PRO A 536 -23.85 2.76 4.99
N SER A 537 -22.74 2.67 5.70
CA SER A 537 -22.63 3.10 7.09
C SER A 537 -21.34 3.87 7.30
N ASP A 538 -21.38 5.19 7.10
CA ASP A 538 -20.27 6.04 7.48
C ASP A 538 -20.00 5.98 8.99
N LEU A 539 -18.77 5.76 9.35
CA LEU A 539 -18.29 5.69 10.72
C LEU A 539 -17.86 7.08 11.18
N PHE A 540 -18.21 7.49 12.38
CA PHE A 540 -17.96 8.84 12.88
C PHE A 540 -17.14 8.90 14.16
N ASP A 541 -17.23 7.91 15.02
CA ASP A 541 -16.52 7.92 16.30
C ASP A 541 -16.21 6.51 16.78
N GLY A 542 -15.37 6.39 17.79
CA GLY A 542 -15.04 5.13 18.40
C GLY A 542 -14.65 5.28 19.88
N MET A 543 -14.84 4.20 20.63
CA MET A 543 -14.47 4.13 22.03
C MET A 543 -13.89 2.77 22.38
N GLU A 544 -12.80 2.77 23.12
CA GLU A 544 -12.24 1.53 23.65
C GLU A 544 -13.15 0.91 24.71
N VAL A 545 -13.43 -0.36 24.54
CA VAL A 545 -14.19 -1.21 25.45
C VAL A 545 -13.40 -2.49 25.76
N ALA A 546 -13.80 -3.23 26.77
CA ALA A 546 -13.06 -4.44 27.18
C ALA A 546 -12.84 -5.45 26.04
N ALA A 547 -13.77 -5.55 25.10
CA ALA A 547 -13.72 -6.49 23.97
C ALA A 547 -12.93 -5.96 22.75
N GLY A 548 -12.61 -4.67 22.68
CA GLY A 548 -11.95 -4.05 21.53
C GLY A 548 -12.28 -2.57 21.36
N LEU A 549 -12.47 -2.13 20.15
CA LEU A 549 -12.91 -0.76 19.81
C LEU A 549 -14.36 -0.79 19.32
N ALA A 550 -15.27 -0.21 20.10
CA ALA A 550 -16.64 0.04 19.65
C ALA A 550 -16.64 1.24 18.71
N VAL A 551 -17.16 1.08 17.50
CA VAL A 551 -17.20 2.12 16.46
C VAL A 551 -18.65 2.47 16.13
N PHE A 552 -18.94 3.76 15.99
CA PHE A 552 -20.27 4.30 15.88
C PHE A 552 -20.53 4.87 14.48
N SER A 553 -21.57 4.39 13.85
CA SER A 553 -22.23 5.01 12.70
C SER A 553 -23.51 5.72 13.16
N THR A 554 -24.15 6.47 12.31
CA THR A 554 -25.40 7.19 12.65
C THR A 554 -26.54 6.27 13.09
N ASN A 555 -26.55 5.02 12.63
CA ASN A 555 -27.66 4.06 12.85
C ASN A 555 -27.21 2.66 13.28
N GLN A 556 -25.91 2.43 13.41
CA GLN A 556 -25.34 1.14 13.77
C GLN A 556 -24.09 1.31 14.62
N GLN A 557 -23.78 0.31 15.42
CA GLN A 557 -22.53 0.19 16.16
C GLN A 557 -21.80 -1.07 15.73
N PHE A 558 -20.50 -0.97 15.64
CA PHE A 558 -19.59 -2.05 15.25
C PHE A 558 -18.56 -2.29 16.34
N LEU A 559 -18.00 -3.50 16.37
CA LEU A 559 -16.90 -3.85 17.26
C LEU A 559 -15.71 -4.29 16.42
N LEU A 560 -14.62 -3.54 16.51
CA LEU A 560 -13.30 -3.99 16.03
C LEU A 560 -12.66 -4.83 17.13
N SER A 561 -12.47 -6.10 16.85
CA SER A 561 -11.87 -7.07 17.78
C SER A 561 -10.92 -7.99 17.02
N SER A 562 -10.11 -8.76 17.77
CA SER A 562 -9.21 -9.77 17.23
C SER A 562 -9.51 -11.10 17.91
N ASP A 563 -9.45 -12.19 17.16
CA ASP A 563 -9.54 -13.55 17.73
C ASP A 563 -8.22 -13.97 18.39
N ALA A 564 -7.12 -13.28 18.08
CA ALA A 564 -5.83 -13.47 18.72
C ALA A 564 -5.63 -12.51 19.90
N GLU A 565 -4.68 -12.83 20.77
CA GLU A 565 -4.27 -11.98 21.89
C GLU A 565 -3.71 -10.63 21.39
N ILE A 566 -2.99 -10.66 20.26
CA ILE A 566 -2.44 -9.47 19.60
C ILE A 566 -3.32 -9.10 18.40
N LEU A 567 -3.69 -7.83 18.32
CA LEU A 567 -4.41 -7.29 17.16
C LEU A 567 -3.45 -7.21 15.97
N ASN A 568 -3.71 -7.99 14.92
CA ASN A 568 -2.96 -8.02 13.68
C ASN A 568 -3.89 -7.98 12.46
N PRO A 569 -3.40 -7.70 11.25
CA PRO A 569 -4.22 -7.59 10.05
C PRO A 569 -5.05 -8.84 9.75
N ASP A 570 -4.49 -10.03 9.94
CA ASP A 570 -5.15 -11.31 9.59
C ASP A 570 -6.30 -11.68 10.53
N THR A 571 -6.23 -11.22 11.79
CA THR A 571 -7.20 -11.60 12.83
C THR A 571 -8.17 -10.49 13.20
N ALA A 572 -7.94 -9.26 12.68
CA ALA A 572 -8.83 -8.13 12.90
C ALA A 572 -10.18 -8.35 12.24
N LYS A 573 -11.26 -8.11 12.98
CA LYS A 573 -12.64 -8.22 12.50
C LYS A 573 -13.46 -7.02 12.95
N LEU A 574 -14.18 -6.41 12.01
CA LEU A 574 -15.10 -5.33 12.29
C LEU A 574 -16.54 -5.83 12.03
N ARG A 575 -17.26 -6.14 13.10
CA ARG A 575 -18.62 -6.71 13.02
C ARG A 575 -19.66 -5.77 13.60
N SER A 576 -20.87 -5.79 13.05
CA SER A 576 -22.03 -5.10 13.63
C SER A 576 -22.41 -5.77 14.97
N ILE A 577 -22.68 -4.95 15.99
CA ILE A 577 -23.07 -5.39 17.33
C ILE A 577 -24.45 -4.87 17.75
N SER A 578 -24.90 -3.73 17.19
CA SER A 578 -26.22 -3.20 17.48
C SER A 578 -26.68 -2.20 16.41
N THR A 579 -28.00 -1.91 16.39
CA THR A 579 -28.63 -1.05 15.38
C THR A 579 -29.41 0.08 16.07
N TYR A 580 -28.70 0.92 16.84
CA TYR A 580 -29.27 2.11 17.49
C TYR A 580 -28.77 3.38 16.82
N ASN A 581 -29.57 4.43 16.88
CA ASN A 581 -29.16 5.73 16.36
C ASN A 581 -28.10 6.38 17.27
N TYR A 582 -27.20 7.11 16.65
CA TYR A 582 -26.12 7.81 17.31
C TYR A 582 -26.01 9.25 16.80
N ASN A 583 -25.77 10.19 17.70
CA ASN A 583 -25.46 11.57 17.35
C ASN A 583 -23.95 11.74 17.11
N LYS A 584 -23.56 11.92 15.85
CA LYS A 584 -22.17 12.05 15.41
C LYS A 584 -21.42 13.29 15.97
N ASP A 585 -22.16 14.28 16.47
CA ASP A 585 -21.60 15.55 16.96
C ASP A 585 -21.18 15.48 18.44
N VAL A 586 -21.50 14.37 19.11
CA VAL A 586 -21.17 14.13 20.52
C VAL A 586 -20.39 12.82 20.64
N PRO A 587 -19.14 12.86 21.14
CA PRO A 587 -18.36 11.63 21.32
C PRO A 587 -19.03 10.71 22.36
N PRO A 588 -18.91 9.39 22.20
CA PRO A 588 -19.32 8.45 23.23
C PRO A 588 -18.46 8.62 24.47
N ILE A 589 -19.01 8.34 25.64
CA ILE A 589 -18.32 8.46 26.93
C ILE A 589 -18.17 7.11 27.63
N SER A 590 -17.04 6.91 28.28
CA SER A 590 -16.80 5.71 29.09
C SER A 590 -17.29 5.91 30.51
N LEU A 591 -18.15 5.01 30.98
CA LEU A 591 -18.65 4.98 32.36
C LEU A 591 -17.96 3.90 33.21
N GLY A 592 -16.81 3.39 32.73
CA GLY A 592 -16.05 2.29 33.32
C GLY A 592 -16.31 1.01 32.56
N VAL A 593 -17.30 0.24 32.94
CA VAL A 593 -17.66 -1.05 32.29
C VAL A 593 -18.71 -0.88 31.19
N THR A 594 -19.34 0.28 31.07
CA THR A 594 -20.38 0.57 30.09
C THR A 594 -20.02 1.81 29.28
N THR A 595 -20.63 1.96 28.13
CA THR A 595 -20.46 3.10 27.21
C THR A 595 -21.75 3.88 27.08
N GLY A 596 -21.68 5.20 27.33
CA GLY A 596 -22.81 6.10 27.16
C GLY A 596 -22.72 6.84 25.82
N TYR A 597 -23.85 7.05 25.16
CA TYR A 597 -23.94 7.82 23.92
C TYR A 597 -25.31 8.50 23.74
N ILE A 598 -25.34 9.53 22.90
CA ILE A 598 -26.54 10.33 22.63
C ILE A 598 -27.20 9.87 21.33
N ASP A 599 -28.54 9.79 21.34
CA ASP A 599 -29.41 9.67 20.17
C ASP A 599 -30.23 10.95 19.99
N ASN A 600 -30.15 11.56 18.82
CA ASN A 600 -30.89 12.78 18.43
C ASN A 600 -32.00 12.53 17.40
N SER A 601 -32.36 11.30 17.15
CA SER A 601 -33.35 10.95 16.11
C SER A 601 -34.79 11.44 16.41
N GLY A 602 -35.07 11.72 17.69
CA GLY A 602 -36.36 12.17 18.16
C GLY A 602 -36.54 13.70 18.28
N LYS A 603 -37.66 14.11 18.91
CA LYS A 603 -37.91 15.51 19.28
C LYS A 603 -36.99 15.97 20.42
N TYR A 604 -36.53 15.07 21.24
CA TYR A 604 -35.64 15.28 22.37
C TYR A 604 -34.45 14.33 22.23
N SER A 605 -33.29 14.73 22.72
CA SER A 605 -32.14 13.87 22.82
C SER A 605 -32.38 12.77 23.85
N ARG A 606 -31.83 11.60 23.59
CA ARG A 606 -31.87 10.44 24.48
C ARG A 606 -30.48 10.01 24.86
N PHE A 607 -30.29 9.66 26.10
CA PHE A 607 -29.04 9.08 26.57
C PHE A 607 -29.20 7.57 26.70
N ASN A 608 -28.41 6.86 25.91
CA ASN A 608 -28.35 5.42 25.88
C ASN A 608 -27.05 4.95 26.54
N GLU A 609 -27.17 3.85 27.27
CA GLU A 609 -26.05 3.17 27.87
C GLU A 609 -25.94 1.75 27.33
N MET A 610 -24.80 1.41 26.79
CA MET A 610 -24.50 0.11 26.25
C MET A 610 -23.61 -0.66 27.22
N ALA A 611 -24.09 -1.81 27.67
CA ALA A 611 -23.44 -2.69 28.62
C ALA A 611 -23.11 -4.05 27.98
N ASN A 612 -22.19 -4.79 28.59
CA ASN A 612 -21.83 -6.15 28.19
C ASN A 612 -21.34 -6.24 26.74
N VAL A 613 -20.52 -5.28 26.31
CA VAL A 613 -19.87 -5.36 25.00
C VAL A 613 -18.80 -6.45 25.07
N VAL A 614 -19.18 -7.65 24.64
CA VAL A 614 -18.32 -8.81 24.56
C VAL A 614 -18.24 -9.32 23.13
N ARG A 615 -17.23 -10.12 22.84
CA ARG A 615 -16.91 -10.54 21.47
C ARG A 615 -18.03 -11.33 20.78
N GLU A 616 -18.82 -12.10 21.49
CA GLU A 616 -19.74 -13.07 20.89
C GLU A 616 -21.22 -12.80 21.18
N GLN A 617 -21.54 -11.77 21.96
CA GLN A 617 -22.92 -11.44 22.33
C GLN A 617 -23.29 -10.04 21.87
N GLU A 618 -24.57 -9.82 21.59
CA GLU A 618 -25.11 -8.48 21.38
C GLU A 618 -25.10 -7.72 22.72
N PRO A 619 -24.63 -6.46 22.72
CA PRO A 619 -24.65 -5.64 23.92
C PRO A 619 -26.09 -5.30 24.34
N VAL A 620 -26.27 -5.16 25.64
CA VAL A 620 -27.54 -4.65 26.16
C VAL A 620 -27.54 -3.13 26.09
N VAL A 621 -28.46 -2.55 25.31
CA VAL A 621 -28.64 -1.10 25.24
C VAL A 621 -29.85 -0.68 26.05
N MET A 622 -29.66 0.25 26.98
CA MET A 622 -30.66 0.75 27.88
C MET A 622 -30.80 2.27 27.75
N GLU A 623 -31.97 2.76 27.43
CA GLU A 623 -32.28 4.21 27.46
C GLU A 623 -32.44 4.67 28.91
N THR A 624 -31.42 5.29 29.48
CA THR A 624 -31.41 5.78 30.86
C THR A 624 -32.22 7.07 31.03
N SER A 625 -32.40 7.84 29.95
CA SER A 625 -33.22 9.07 29.95
C SER A 625 -34.74 8.81 29.85
N LYS A 626 -35.18 7.56 29.76
CA LYS A 626 -36.60 7.20 29.54
C LYS A 626 -37.56 7.74 30.61
N ILE A 627 -37.10 7.84 31.86
CA ILE A 627 -37.89 8.38 32.97
C ILE A 627 -38.02 9.92 32.92
N VAL A 628 -37.20 10.59 32.12
CA VAL A 628 -37.16 12.04 31.90
C VAL A 628 -37.16 12.37 30.41
N SER A 629 -38.00 11.73 29.65
CA SER A 629 -38.01 11.67 28.17
C SER A 629 -38.06 13.03 27.45
N THR A 630 -38.45 14.12 28.15
CA THR A 630 -38.48 15.47 27.58
C THR A 630 -37.49 16.44 28.26
N LEU A 631 -36.56 15.92 29.07
CA LEU A 631 -35.61 16.73 29.81
C LEU A 631 -34.49 17.28 28.92
N LEU A 632 -33.86 16.39 28.13
CA LEU A 632 -32.76 16.73 27.27
C LEU A 632 -33.25 17.40 25.99
N PRO A 633 -32.89 18.66 25.71
CA PRO A 633 -33.28 19.30 24.47
C PRO A 633 -32.70 18.58 23.25
N LYS A 634 -33.34 18.76 22.11
CA LYS A 634 -32.75 18.30 20.83
C LYS A 634 -31.41 18.98 20.61
N ASP A 635 -30.51 18.25 19.96
CA ASP A 635 -29.19 18.76 19.57
C ASP A 635 -28.28 19.13 20.77
N ILE A 636 -28.22 18.22 21.74
CA ILE A 636 -27.14 18.21 22.74
C ILE A 636 -25.81 18.02 21.99
N ASP A 637 -24.86 18.90 22.25
CA ASP A 637 -23.53 18.95 21.62
C ASP A 637 -22.38 18.94 22.63
N LEU A 638 -22.68 19.02 23.92
CA LEU A 638 -21.71 18.99 25.00
C LEU A 638 -22.02 17.88 25.98
N VAL A 639 -21.09 16.94 26.14
CA VAL A 639 -21.18 15.86 27.14
C VAL A 639 -19.83 15.67 27.81
N THR A 640 -19.81 15.60 29.13
CA THR A 640 -18.63 15.29 29.91
C THR A 640 -18.97 14.40 31.09
N ASN A 641 -18.03 13.65 31.62
CA ASN A 641 -18.21 12.80 32.77
C ASN A 641 -17.07 12.87 33.77
N SER A 642 -17.40 12.75 35.06
CA SER A 642 -16.45 12.48 36.11
C SER A 642 -16.70 11.10 36.68
N ARG A 643 -15.76 10.19 36.50
CA ARG A 643 -15.85 8.82 37.02
C ARG A 643 -15.73 8.77 38.54
N GLU A 644 -14.88 9.63 39.11
CA GLU A 644 -14.72 9.72 40.56
C GLU A 644 -16.01 10.16 41.26
N ASN A 645 -16.64 11.20 40.71
CA ASN A 645 -17.91 11.72 41.23
C ASN A 645 -19.13 10.96 40.69
N GLN A 646 -18.95 10.06 39.78
CA GLN A 646 -20.01 9.28 39.11
C GLN A 646 -21.14 10.18 38.59
N ILE A 647 -20.75 11.24 37.88
CA ILE A 647 -21.66 12.23 37.32
C ILE A 647 -21.39 12.45 35.83
N ILE A 648 -22.47 12.60 35.06
CA ILE A 648 -22.42 13.00 33.67
C ILE A 648 -23.12 14.33 33.56
N LEU A 649 -22.54 15.26 32.82
CA LEU A 649 -23.14 16.53 32.50
C LEU A 649 -23.39 16.64 30.99
N PHE A 650 -24.58 17.09 30.65
CA PHE A 650 -25.03 17.34 29.30
C PHE A 650 -25.35 18.82 29.13
N GLY A 651 -24.93 19.37 28.00
CA GLY A 651 -25.17 20.78 27.68
C GLY A 651 -25.48 21.00 26.22
N LYS A 652 -25.91 22.16 25.90
CA LYS A 652 -26.00 22.68 24.54
C LYS A 652 -25.22 23.99 24.48
N THR A 653 -24.35 24.12 23.49
CA THR A 653 -23.58 25.36 23.26
C THR A 653 -24.51 26.56 23.21
N ASN A 654 -24.13 27.63 23.91
CA ASN A 654 -24.90 28.86 24.09
C ASN A 654 -26.20 28.71 24.94
N SER A 655 -26.40 27.58 25.62
CA SER A 655 -27.47 27.42 26.63
C SER A 655 -26.93 27.73 28.03
N ASP A 656 -27.79 28.26 28.91
CA ASP A 656 -27.50 28.50 30.32
C ASP A 656 -27.83 27.31 31.23
N THR A 657 -28.30 26.21 30.65
CA THR A 657 -28.78 25.05 31.40
C THR A 657 -27.88 23.86 31.18
N VAL A 658 -27.39 23.27 32.26
CA VAL A 658 -26.67 21.99 32.29
C VAL A 658 -27.60 20.92 32.85
N TYR A 659 -27.68 19.81 32.19
CA TYR A 659 -28.43 18.63 32.66
C TYR A 659 -27.44 17.65 33.28
N GLY A 660 -27.76 17.13 34.45
CA GLY A 660 -26.88 16.21 35.17
C GLY A 660 -27.52 14.83 35.34
N TYR A 661 -26.72 13.84 35.27
CA TYR A 661 -27.07 12.47 35.61
C TYR A 661 -26.05 11.91 36.60
N LYS A 662 -26.50 11.68 37.84
CA LYS A 662 -25.71 11.08 38.92
C LYS A 662 -26.04 9.59 38.98
N TYR A 663 -25.01 8.77 39.06
CA TYR A 663 -25.16 7.33 39.22
C TYR A 663 -24.21 6.81 40.33
N LEU A 664 -24.60 5.77 41.00
CA LEU A 664 -23.75 5.05 41.96
C LEU A 664 -23.79 3.58 41.61
N VAL A 665 -22.61 3.01 41.36
CA VAL A 665 -22.45 1.58 41.12
C VAL A 665 -21.72 0.97 42.30
N SER A 666 -22.31 -0.05 42.90
CA SER A 666 -21.71 -0.84 43.96
C SER A 666 -21.64 -2.31 43.52
N GLY A 667 -20.46 -2.77 43.18
CA GLY A 667 -20.28 -4.08 42.53
C GLY A 667 -20.98 -4.12 41.17
N GLU A 668 -21.86 -5.07 40.96
CA GLU A 668 -22.66 -5.19 39.70
C GLU A 668 -23.98 -4.43 39.74
N LYS A 669 -24.36 -3.88 40.88
CA LYS A 669 -25.64 -3.25 41.09
C LYS A 669 -25.54 -1.73 41.02
N ARG A 670 -26.47 -1.12 40.29
CA ARG A 670 -26.63 0.33 40.24
C ARG A 670 -27.59 0.75 41.37
N GLU A 671 -27.03 1.38 42.41
CA GLU A 671 -27.75 1.79 43.60
C GLU A 671 -28.45 3.16 43.44
N GLN A 672 -27.90 4.02 42.57
CA GLN A 672 -28.50 5.31 42.28
C GLN A 672 -28.53 5.59 40.79
N THR A 673 -29.64 6.19 40.35
CA THR A 673 -29.81 6.78 39.00
C THR A 673 -30.66 8.04 39.16
N ALA A 674 -30.05 9.21 39.08
CA ALA A 674 -30.73 10.46 39.46
C ALA A 674 -30.45 11.56 38.45
N TRP A 675 -31.50 12.06 37.85
CA TRP A 675 -31.46 13.21 36.96
C TRP A 675 -31.71 14.51 37.71
N PHE A 676 -31.01 15.60 37.29
CA PHE A 676 -31.15 16.95 37.82
C PHE A 676 -30.74 17.97 36.78
N LYS A 677 -30.88 19.27 37.06
CA LYS A 677 -30.39 20.35 36.20
C LYS A 677 -29.78 21.49 37.00
N TRP A 678 -28.82 22.13 36.39
CA TRP A 678 -28.24 23.38 36.87
C TRP A 678 -28.59 24.50 35.91
N LYS A 679 -28.97 25.63 36.44
CA LYS A 679 -29.14 26.86 35.69
C LYS A 679 -28.00 27.79 36.04
N LEU A 680 -27.23 28.19 35.04
CA LEU A 680 -26.08 29.09 35.17
C LEU A 680 -26.49 30.52 34.87
N ASN A 681 -25.66 31.49 35.26
CA ASN A 681 -25.90 32.89 34.96
C ASN A 681 -25.52 33.27 33.52
N ASN A 682 -24.65 32.48 32.90
CA ASN A 682 -24.12 32.73 31.55
C ASN A 682 -24.20 31.48 30.69
N PRO A 683 -24.31 31.63 29.37
CA PRO A 683 -24.30 30.51 28.45
C PRO A 683 -22.98 29.71 28.47
N ILE A 684 -23.10 28.40 28.29
CA ILE A 684 -21.95 27.50 28.23
C ILE A 684 -21.39 27.53 26.82
N LYS A 685 -20.08 27.52 26.71
CA LYS A 685 -19.35 27.38 25.44
C LYS A 685 -18.69 26.01 25.32
N TYR A 686 -18.24 25.47 26.44
CA TYR A 686 -17.52 24.22 26.55
C TYR A 686 -17.57 23.69 27.98
N HIS A 687 -17.54 22.37 28.19
CA HIS A 687 -17.44 21.76 29.52
C HIS A 687 -16.79 20.34 29.47
#